data_60905ec0377d5578e521b03c15cd0932
#
_entry.id   60905ec0377d5578e521b03c15cd0932
#
_cell.length_a   1.000
_cell.length_b   1.000
_cell.length_c   1.000
_cell.angle_alpha   90.00
_cell.angle_beta   90.00
_cell.angle_gamma   90.00
#
_symmetry.space_group_name_H-M   'P 1'
#
loop_
_entity.id
_entity.type
_entity.pdbx_description
1 polymer ?
#
loop_
_entity_poly.entity_id
_entity_poly.type
_entity_poly.pdbx_seq_one_letter_code
_entity_poly.pdbx_strand_id
1 'polypeptide(L)'
;MSFPGPNQPPSNGGGNKPNGGNNPFTNPFSRNNDGKNGGSGANGNKSNGPRPFWQSPWLWVVVVALLAVTMFQLFAGAGSQTIDTKDGMQILNGNTVEYATIVDNTQQVKLKLSSDYSATDPDTGRTKNYGKNVQFYYTYAQSAAVVKAVQKADPAKGWTASMQQTSIWTYLLTSLLPFLIIFGLFWFLMSRMGGAAGGMFGMGGKKNSGKLLDGQTPTTKFSDVAGEDAAVQEVEEIKDFLKDPSRYKALGARIPRGVLLYGPPGTGKTLLARAIAGEAGVPFYSMAGSDFVEMFVGLGASRVRDLFDEAKKNAPANIFIDEIDAVGRKRGGSGMSGGHDEREQTLNQLLVEMDGFDNDTNLIIIAATNRPDVLDPALLRPGRFDRQVAVEAPDLEGREAILKVHAKGKPFVPDVDLHMIAVRTPGFTGADLANVLNEAALLCARAGAQLIDNRAIDEAIDRVQAGPKRRSKGMALDELRNTAYHEGGHALVAAAMNDTDPVTKVTILPRGRALGYTAVMPTEDRYSMSRNQLLDQMAYAMGGRTAEEVVFHDPTTGASNDIEKATNIARQMVLDYGFSEKLGAIKWSDDEQSDLGALTHKYSAHTAEIIDEEVLKLVETAHTEAWNVINENRDILDELVRQLLVKETLNEKELAAIFANIKKAPKREVWLSDEKRPDSDIPPVPIPDKLKQSAGLTN
;
A
#
# COMPACT_ATOMS: atom_id res chain seq x y z
N MET A 1 -39.86 29.18 -14.17
CA MET A 1 -41.21 28.76 -13.72
C MET A 1 -41.05 27.80 -12.56
N SER A 2 -41.79 28.06 -11.52
CA SER A 2 -41.63 27.71 -10.12
C SER A 2 -41.63 26.21 -9.77
N PHE A 3 -40.78 25.84 -8.81
CA PHE A 3 -40.85 24.57 -8.05
C PHE A 3 -41.90 24.64 -6.97
N PRO A 4 -42.52 23.51 -6.56
CA PRO A 4 -43.10 23.35 -5.23
C PRO A 4 -42.33 22.32 -4.39
N GLY A 5 -42.10 22.64 -3.13
CA GLY A 5 -41.45 21.82 -2.12
C GLY A 5 -42.40 20.82 -1.40
N PRO A 6 -41.87 19.96 -0.50
CA PRO A 6 -42.55 18.78 0.00
C PRO A 6 -43.34 19.04 1.30
N ASN A 7 -44.50 18.35 1.42
CA ASN A 7 -45.40 18.32 2.57
C ASN A 7 -44.91 17.40 3.69
N GLN A 8 -45.06 17.87 4.94
CA GLN A 8 -44.99 17.07 6.17
C GLN A 8 -46.36 16.44 6.49
N PRO A 9 -46.39 15.28 7.20
CA PRO A 9 -47.62 14.66 7.66
C PRO A 9 -48.02 15.09 9.11
N PRO A 10 -49.28 14.93 9.51
CA PRO A 10 -49.80 15.38 10.79
C PRO A 10 -49.73 14.36 11.92
N SER A 11 -49.68 14.88 13.13
CA SER A 11 -49.74 14.21 14.45
C SER A 11 -51.15 13.85 14.87
N ASN A 12 -51.31 12.69 15.52
CA ASN A 12 -52.25 12.40 16.63
C ASN A 12 -52.04 10.94 17.06
N GLY A 13 -51.86 10.52 18.27
CA GLY A 13 -52.45 10.88 19.55
C GLY A 13 -53.07 9.63 20.17
N GLY A 14 -52.64 9.16 21.36
CA GLY A 14 -53.43 8.25 22.18
C GLY A 14 -52.86 6.89 22.56
N GLY A 15 -52.26 6.79 23.70
CA GLY A 15 -52.36 5.92 24.87
C GLY A 15 -52.50 4.39 24.72
N ASN A 16 -51.58 3.62 25.29
CA ASN A 16 -51.75 2.67 26.40
C ASN A 16 -50.53 1.73 26.51
N LYS A 17 -49.97 1.62 27.69
CA LYS A 17 -49.09 0.50 28.11
C LYS A 17 -49.98 -0.75 28.40
N PRO A 18 -49.50 -2.02 28.45
CA PRO A 18 -48.25 -2.46 29.07
C PRO A 18 -47.54 -3.69 28.43
N ASN A 19 -46.36 -3.96 28.96
CA ASN A 19 -45.68 -5.26 29.15
C ASN A 19 -44.85 -5.90 28.02
N GLY A 20 -43.56 -6.06 28.34
CA GLY A 20 -42.87 -7.34 28.33
C GLY A 20 -42.12 -7.70 27.02
N GLY A 21 -40.82 -7.73 27.06
CA GLY A 21 -40.10 -8.49 26.05
C GLY A 21 -38.64 -8.06 25.77
N ASN A 22 -37.76 -8.62 26.53
CA ASN A 22 -36.36 -9.04 26.22
C ASN A 22 -35.51 -8.23 25.26
N ASN A 23 -34.54 -7.56 25.83
CA ASN A 23 -33.32 -7.14 25.17
C ASN A 23 -32.24 -8.27 25.28
N PRO A 24 -31.61 -8.75 24.19
CA PRO A 24 -30.55 -9.75 24.25
C PRO A 24 -29.16 -9.15 24.03
N PHE A 25 -28.66 -8.40 25.00
CA PHE A 25 -27.24 -8.12 25.15
C PHE A 25 -26.88 -8.01 26.62
N THR A 26 -26.62 -9.15 27.27
CA THR A 26 -25.95 -9.21 28.55
C THR A 26 -24.65 -9.97 28.44
N ASN A 27 -23.61 -9.29 28.88
CA ASN A 27 -22.21 -9.69 29.03
C ASN A 27 -22.10 -10.93 29.96
N PRO A 28 -21.34 -11.98 29.61
CA PRO A 28 -21.18 -13.17 30.43
C PRO A 28 -19.89 -13.15 31.26
N PHE A 29 -19.74 -12.29 32.25
CA PHE A 29 -18.71 -12.48 33.29
C PHE A 29 -19.16 -11.86 34.62
N SER A 30 -19.99 -12.62 35.36
CA SER A 30 -20.02 -12.54 36.82
C SER A 30 -20.30 -13.93 37.38
N ARG A 31 -19.33 -14.53 37.96
CA ARG A 31 -19.44 -15.77 38.72
C ARG A 31 -19.51 -15.39 40.19
N ASN A 32 -20.72 -15.56 40.75
CA ASN A 32 -20.94 -15.70 42.18
C ASN A 32 -20.27 -16.98 42.67
N ASN A 33 -19.61 -16.89 43.79
CA ASN A 33 -19.33 -18.06 44.63
C ASN A 33 -19.59 -17.72 46.06
N ASP A 34 -20.74 -18.23 46.55
CA ASP A 34 -21.04 -18.33 47.98
C ASP A 34 -20.32 -19.52 48.58
N GLY A 35 -19.70 -19.34 49.73
CA GLY A 35 -19.09 -20.45 50.47
C GLY A 35 -18.50 -20.00 51.80
N LYS A 36 -19.22 -20.28 52.85
CA LYS A 36 -19.05 -20.04 54.28
C LYS A 36 -17.70 -20.48 54.90
N ASN A 37 -17.30 -19.75 55.90
CA ASN A 37 -16.90 -20.07 57.28
C ASN A 37 -15.48 -19.66 57.74
N GLY A 38 -15.50 -18.85 58.79
CA GLY A 38 -14.80 -19.15 60.02
C GLY A 38 -13.48 -18.39 60.31
N GLY A 39 -13.54 -17.48 61.27
CA GLY A 39 -12.44 -17.34 62.24
C GLY A 39 -11.62 -16.06 62.26
N SER A 40 -12.03 -15.14 63.12
CA SER A 40 -11.24 -14.26 64.04
C SER A 40 -9.83 -13.78 63.69
N GLY A 41 -9.64 -12.46 63.74
CA GLY A 41 -8.33 -11.82 63.88
C GLY A 41 -8.34 -10.34 63.50
N ALA A 42 -8.48 -9.47 64.52
CA ALA A 42 -8.44 -8.01 64.38
C ALA A 42 -7.07 -7.50 63.85
N ASN A 43 -7.09 -6.65 62.86
CA ASN A 43 -6.32 -5.40 62.91
C ASN A 43 -6.79 -4.44 61.82
N GLY A 44 -7.21 -3.27 62.23
CA GLY A 44 -7.74 -2.23 61.38
C GLY A 44 -6.66 -1.57 60.53
N ASN A 45 -6.89 -1.57 59.25
CA ASN A 45 -6.25 -0.62 58.37
C ASN A 45 -7.32 0.00 57.44
N LYS A 46 -7.66 1.25 57.78
CA LYS A 46 -8.63 2.04 57.00
C LYS A 46 -8.03 2.28 55.60
N SER A 47 -8.57 1.63 54.60
CA SER A 47 -8.34 1.96 53.19
C SER A 47 -8.96 3.32 52.89
N ASN A 48 -8.12 4.36 52.85
CA ASN A 48 -8.51 5.67 52.30
C ASN A 48 -8.77 5.49 50.80
N GLY A 49 -10.03 5.51 50.40
CA GLY A 49 -10.43 5.69 48.99
C GLY A 49 -9.87 7.00 48.44
N PRO A 50 -9.67 7.12 47.13
CA PRO A 50 -9.12 8.31 46.51
C PRO A 50 -10.03 9.51 46.78
N ARG A 51 -9.50 10.53 47.50
CA ARG A 51 -10.20 11.79 47.77
C ARG A 51 -10.48 12.50 46.42
N PRO A 52 -11.65 13.09 46.24
CA PRO A 52 -11.95 13.80 45.00
C PRO A 52 -10.98 14.98 44.82
N PHE A 53 -10.54 15.16 43.56
CA PHE A 53 -9.54 16.12 43.09
C PHE A 53 -9.75 17.57 43.60
N TRP A 54 -11.06 17.98 43.82
CA TRP A 54 -11.43 19.29 44.35
C TRP A 54 -10.96 19.60 45.78
N GLN A 55 -10.55 18.62 46.54
CA GLN A 55 -10.08 18.77 47.94
C GLN A 55 -8.55 18.88 48.08
N SER A 56 -7.83 19.03 46.97
CA SER A 56 -6.37 19.20 46.99
C SER A 56 -5.98 20.62 47.35
N PRO A 57 -5.24 20.87 48.45
CA PRO A 57 -4.81 22.24 48.83
C PRO A 57 -3.99 22.93 47.72
N TRP A 58 -3.28 22.17 46.92
CA TRP A 58 -2.47 22.67 45.79
C TRP A 58 -3.29 23.25 44.64
N LEU A 59 -4.52 22.80 44.44
CA LEU A 59 -5.42 23.36 43.40
C LEU A 59 -5.79 24.80 43.77
N TRP A 60 -6.01 25.06 45.05
CA TRP A 60 -6.29 26.39 45.56
C TRP A 60 -5.08 27.31 45.51
N VAL A 61 -3.86 26.79 45.71
CA VAL A 61 -2.62 27.56 45.54
C VAL A 61 -2.43 28.00 44.09
N VAL A 62 -2.70 27.14 43.13
CA VAL A 62 -2.61 27.47 41.69
C VAL A 62 -3.69 28.48 41.31
N VAL A 63 -4.91 28.31 41.80
CA VAL A 63 -6.03 29.27 41.54
C VAL A 63 -5.72 30.64 42.15
N VAL A 64 -5.19 30.68 43.38
CA VAL A 64 -4.79 31.94 44.03
C VAL A 64 -3.61 32.60 43.30
N ALA A 65 -2.62 31.83 42.85
CA ALA A 65 -1.50 32.36 42.06
C ALA A 65 -1.97 32.93 40.67
N LEU A 66 -2.87 32.25 40.01
CA LEU A 66 -3.49 32.74 38.74
C LEU A 66 -4.32 34.00 38.99
N LEU A 67 -5.11 34.03 40.06
CA LEU A 67 -5.85 35.21 40.48
C LEU A 67 -4.94 36.39 40.84
N ALA A 68 -3.82 36.14 41.53
CA ALA A 68 -2.85 37.16 41.87
C ALA A 68 -2.15 37.72 40.64
N VAL A 69 -1.80 36.91 39.64
CA VAL A 69 -1.22 37.35 38.35
C VAL A 69 -2.21 38.16 37.55
N THR A 70 -3.47 37.72 37.47
CA THR A 70 -4.53 38.43 36.74
C THR A 70 -4.87 39.75 37.45
N MET A 71 -4.94 39.78 38.77
CA MET A 71 -5.11 41.00 39.54
C MET A 71 -3.91 41.96 39.32
N PHE A 72 -2.69 41.46 39.37
CA PHE A 72 -1.50 42.30 39.13
C PHE A 72 -1.51 42.90 37.74
N GLN A 73 -1.93 42.18 36.71
CA GLN A 73 -2.09 42.72 35.35
C GLN A 73 -3.20 43.77 35.26
N LEU A 74 -4.30 43.62 35.95
CA LEU A 74 -5.41 44.58 36.01
C LEU A 74 -5.01 45.85 36.74
N PHE A 75 -4.18 45.79 37.81
CA PHE A 75 -3.73 46.96 38.56
C PHE A 75 -2.50 47.62 37.92
N ALA A 76 -1.65 46.95 37.19
CA ALA A 76 -0.50 47.51 36.48
C ALA A 76 -0.89 48.38 35.29
N GLY A 77 -2.14 48.34 34.86
CA GLY A 77 -2.66 49.11 33.70
C GLY A 77 -3.29 50.48 34.05
N ALA A 78 -3.30 50.92 35.33
CA ALA A 78 -4.00 52.14 35.77
C ALA A 78 -3.12 53.40 35.69
N GLY A 79 -2.40 53.68 34.58
CA GLY A 79 -1.46 54.78 34.51
C GLY A 79 -1.89 56.01 33.69
N SER A 80 -2.44 55.84 32.53
CA SER A 80 -2.81 57.01 31.64
C SER A 80 -3.91 56.55 30.68
N GLN A 81 -4.90 57.38 30.46
CA GLN A 81 -5.98 57.09 29.50
C GLN A 81 -5.61 57.52 28.09
N THR A 82 -5.86 56.67 27.09
CA THR A 82 -5.54 56.98 25.70
C THR A 82 -6.62 57.89 25.10
N ILE A 83 -6.19 58.98 24.47
CA ILE A 83 -7.02 59.93 23.73
C ILE A 83 -6.58 59.96 22.25
N ASP A 84 -7.41 60.51 21.38
CA ASP A 84 -7.08 60.66 19.98
C ASP A 84 -5.89 61.59 19.74
N THR A 85 -5.10 61.34 18.70
CA THR A 85 -3.94 62.17 18.33
C THR A 85 -4.33 63.63 18.09
N LYS A 86 -5.51 63.86 17.50
CA LYS A 86 -6.05 65.22 17.26
C LYS A 86 -6.26 65.97 18.56
N ASP A 87 -6.90 65.33 19.53
CA ASP A 87 -7.18 65.90 20.85
C ASP A 87 -5.90 66.15 21.63
N GLY A 88 -4.97 65.18 21.58
CA GLY A 88 -3.64 65.33 22.18
C GLY A 88 -2.86 66.51 21.63
N MET A 89 -2.92 66.77 20.34
CA MET A 89 -2.30 67.92 19.70
C MET A 89 -3.03 69.26 20.04
N GLN A 90 -4.35 69.23 20.24
CA GLN A 90 -5.10 70.40 20.71
C GLN A 90 -4.73 70.76 22.17
N ILE A 91 -4.58 69.74 23.04
CA ILE A 91 -4.17 69.98 24.44
C ILE A 91 -2.77 70.56 24.49
N LEU A 92 -1.84 70.19 23.62
CA LEU A 92 -0.50 70.77 23.52
C LEU A 92 -0.50 72.19 23.00
N ASN A 93 -1.52 72.63 22.26
CA ASN A 93 -1.68 74.00 21.83
C ASN A 93 -2.38 74.93 22.86
N GLY A 94 -2.86 74.36 23.99
CA GLY A 94 -3.47 75.05 25.13
C GLY A 94 -2.52 75.08 26.34
N ASN A 95 -2.76 76.07 27.28
CA ASN A 95 -1.88 76.21 28.48
C ASN A 95 -2.26 75.27 29.64
N THR A 96 -2.73 74.08 29.38
CA THR A 96 -3.23 73.13 30.39
C THR A 96 -2.26 72.00 30.74
N VAL A 97 -1.10 71.95 30.09
CA VAL A 97 -0.13 70.87 30.27
C VAL A 97 0.83 71.20 31.42
N GLU A 98 0.86 70.38 32.45
CA GLU A 98 1.77 70.46 33.61
C GLU A 98 3.12 69.78 33.29
N TYR A 99 3.11 68.64 32.68
CA TYR A 99 4.31 67.84 32.34
C TYR A 99 4.08 66.97 31.12
N ALA A 100 5.08 66.85 30.23
CA ALA A 100 5.00 65.99 29.05
C ALA A 100 6.18 65.02 28.99
N THR A 101 5.89 63.79 28.60
CA THR A 101 6.92 62.75 28.32
C THR A 101 6.72 62.23 26.93
N ILE A 102 7.73 62.33 26.08
CA ILE A 102 7.76 61.71 24.76
C ILE A 102 8.47 60.36 24.92
N VAL A 103 7.81 59.25 24.53
CA VAL A 103 8.39 57.90 24.57
C VAL A 103 8.63 57.48 23.11
N ASP A 104 9.87 57.59 22.67
CA ASP A 104 10.21 57.52 21.25
C ASP A 104 10.03 56.09 20.67
N ASN A 105 10.43 55.08 21.38
CA ASN A 105 10.34 53.69 20.91
C ASN A 105 8.92 53.12 20.82
N THR A 106 7.93 53.75 21.49
CA THR A 106 6.50 53.40 21.39
C THR A 106 5.68 54.45 20.67
N GLN A 107 6.34 55.54 20.17
CA GLN A 107 5.69 56.65 19.48
C GLN A 107 4.49 57.22 20.27
N GLN A 108 4.71 57.43 21.57
CA GLN A 108 3.70 57.80 22.53
C GLN A 108 4.06 59.10 23.23
N VAL A 109 3.08 59.96 23.43
CA VAL A 109 3.21 61.14 24.29
C VAL A 109 2.32 60.97 25.49
N LYS A 110 2.89 61.07 26.69
CA LYS A 110 2.18 61.07 27.96
C LYS A 110 2.12 62.48 28.49
N LEU A 111 0.91 62.95 28.75
CA LEU A 111 0.66 64.30 29.27
C LEU A 111 0.05 64.21 30.66
N LYS A 112 0.57 65.02 31.57
CA LYS A 112 -0.05 65.34 32.86
C LYS A 112 -0.64 66.73 32.79
N LEU A 113 -1.95 66.84 33.02
CA LEU A 113 -2.70 68.04 32.89
C LEU A 113 -2.96 68.72 34.25
N SER A 114 -3.12 70.05 34.29
CA SER A 114 -3.48 70.79 35.48
C SER A 114 -4.93 70.60 35.93
N SER A 115 -5.83 70.27 34.98
CA SER A 115 -7.24 70.00 35.20
C SER A 115 -7.65 68.73 34.47
N ASP A 116 -8.77 68.09 34.87
CA ASP A 116 -9.30 66.88 34.20
C ASP A 116 -9.70 67.21 32.77
N TYR A 117 -9.35 66.34 31.82
CA TYR A 117 -9.76 66.48 30.43
C TYR A 117 -11.00 65.63 30.16
N SER A 118 -12.00 66.25 29.52
CA SER A 118 -13.21 65.58 29.10
C SER A 118 -13.46 65.84 27.63
N ALA A 119 -13.71 64.84 26.86
CA ALA A 119 -14.08 64.95 25.46
C ALA A 119 -15.45 64.28 25.21
N THR A 120 -16.23 64.89 24.30
CA THR A 120 -17.51 64.34 23.85
C THR A 120 -17.27 63.53 22.59
N ASP A 121 -17.64 62.29 22.63
CA ASP A 121 -17.55 61.37 21.48
C ASP A 121 -18.55 61.88 20.40
N PRO A 122 -18.05 62.15 19.18
CA PRO A 122 -18.90 62.69 18.12
C PRO A 122 -19.96 61.73 17.62
N ASP A 123 -19.73 60.41 17.75
CA ASP A 123 -20.66 59.38 17.25
C ASP A 123 -21.75 59.01 18.24
N THR A 124 -21.46 59.09 19.55
CA THR A 124 -22.38 58.66 20.62
C THR A 124 -22.96 59.84 21.44
N GLY A 125 -22.44 61.04 21.31
CA GLY A 125 -22.86 62.24 22.07
C GLY A 125 -22.57 62.20 23.57
N ARG A 126 -21.79 61.17 24.04
CA ARG A 126 -21.51 61.00 25.47
C ARG A 126 -20.17 61.68 25.82
N THR A 127 -20.18 62.44 26.89
CA THR A 127 -18.94 63.05 27.43
C THR A 127 -18.25 62.07 28.34
N LYS A 128 -16.96 61.75 28.04
CA LYS A 128 -16.10 60.88 28.80
C LYS A 128 -15.02 61.70 29.48
N ASN A 129 -14.84 61.53 30.79
CA ASN A 129 -13.77 62.16 31.55
C ASN A 129 -12.53 61.25 31.51
N TYR A 130 -11.41 61.76 30.97
CA TYR A 130 -10.13 61.03 30.85
C TYR A 130 -9.18 61.34 32.01
N GLY A 131 -9.55 62.24 32.95
CA GLY A 131 -8.73 62.64 34.09
C GLY A 131 -7.54 63.47 33.72
N LYS A 132 -6.57 63.55 34.64
CA LYS A 132 -5.35 64.39 34.49
C LYS A 132 -4.22 63.73 33.74
N ASN A 133 -4.17 62.41 33.67
CA ASN A 133 -3.10 61.67 33.01
C ASN A 133 -3.63 61.06 31.69
N VAL A 134 -3.25 61.70 30.59
CA VAL A 134 -3.68 61.27 29.24
C VAL A 134 -2.46 60.93 28.38
N GLN A 135 -2.67 60.05 27.41
CA GLN A 135 -1.63 59.70 26.46
C GLN A 135 -2.22 59.59 25.05
N PHE A 136 -1.42 59.88 24.05
CA PHE A 136 -1.78 59.67 22.65
C PHE A 136 -0.60 59.13 21.86
N TYR A 137 -0.90 58.50 20.71
CA TYR A 137 0.09 57.94 19.82
C TYR A 137 0.30 58.85 18.61
N TYR A 138 1.50 58.86 18.03
CA TYR A 138 1.81 59.55 16.81
C TYR A 138 2.58 58.65 15.84
N THR A 139 2.53 58.97 14.56
CA THR A 139 3.31 58.25 13.55
C THR A 139 4.71 58.87 13.40
N TYR A 140 5.66 58.10 12.88
CA TYR A 140 7.04 58.58 12.65
C TYR A 140 7.05 59.87 11.81
N ALA A 141 6.17 60.00 10.81
CA ALA A 141 6.03 61.22 10.00
C ALA A 141 5.59 62.46 10.80
N GLN A 142 4.93 62.27 11.94
CA GLN A 142 4.45 63.35 12.83
C GLN A 142 5.44 63.69 13.95
N SER A 143 6.53 62.95 14.10
CA SER A 143 7.50 63.09 15.18
C SER A 143 8.01 64.53 15.34
N ALA A 144 8.47 65.15 14.24
CA ALA A 144 8.96 66.52 14.28
C ALA A 144 7.88 67.57 14.68
N ALA A 145 6.62 67.33 14.25
CA ALA A 145 5.49 68.19 14.59
C ALA A 145 5.11 68.08 16.07
N VAL A 146 5.14 66.84 16.61
CA VAL A 146 4.85 66.53 18.00
C VAL A 146 5.91 67.18 18.92
N VAL A 147 7.19 67.00 18.62
CA VAL A 147 8.29 67.64 19.40
C VAL A 147 8.14 69.14 19.40
N LYS A 148 7.86 69.78 18.24
CA LYS A 148 7.64 71.16 18.13
C LYS A 148 6.41 71.67 18.91
N ALA A 149 5.34 70.88 18.93
CA ALA A 149 4.13 71.19 19.70
C ALA A 149 4.39 71.06 21.21
N VAL A 150 5.12 70.06 21.70
CA VAL A 150 5.51 69.93 23.11
C VAL A 150 6.43 71.10 23.54
N GLN A 151 7.40 71.48 22.69
CA GLN A 151 8.27 72.66 22.95
C GLN A 151 7.48 73.94 23.01
N LYS A 152 6.50 74.11 22.12
CA LYS A 152 5.65 75.33 22.07
C LYS A 152 4.68 75.40 23.26
N ALA A 153 4.22 74.24 23.76
CA ALA A 153 3.32 74.12 24.90
C ALA A 153 3.96 74.60 26.22
N ASP A 154 5.30 74.57 26.28
CA ASP A 154 6.14 74.97 27.43
C ASP A 154 5.56 74.48 28.77
N PRO A 155 5.46 73.18 29.04
CA PRO A 155 4.82 72.62 30.23
C PRO A 155 5.39 73.22 31.49
N ALA A 156 4.56 73.66 32.42
CA ALA A 156 4.96 74.33 33.68
C ALA A 156 6.01 73.58 34.54
N LYS A 157 6.08 72.26 34.44
CA LYS A 157 7.07 71.39 35.07
C LYS A 157 8.09 70.76 34.12
N GLY A 158 8.15 71.33 32.90
CA GLY A 158 9.06 70.88 31.86
C GLY A 158 8.58 69.62 31.08
N TRP A 159 9.44 69.18 30.20
CA TRP A 159 9.20 67.91 29.42
C TRP A 159 10.46 67.06 29.29
N THR A 160 10.32 65.80 29.05
CA THR A 160 11.44 64.85 28.82
C THR A 160 11.16 63.94 27.66
N ALA A 161 12.23 63.44 27.00
CA ALA A 161 12.18 62.34 26.08
C ALA A 161 12.80 61.10 26.72
N SER A 162 12.14 59.99 26.71
CA SER A 162 12.61 58.75 27.30
C SER A 162 12.40 57.55 26.36
N MET A 163 13.33 56.60 26.44
CA MET A 163 13.10 55.27 25.85
C MET A 163 12.57 54.36 26.93
N GLN A 164 11.46 53.72 26.72
CA GLN A 164 10.93 52.74 27.66
C GLN A 164 11.83 51.50 27.65
N GLN A 165 12.69 51.35 28.63
CA GLN A 165 13.47 50.12 28.85
C GLN A 165 12.59 49.11 29.58
N THR A 166 12.20 48.06 28.86
CA THR A 166 11.58 46.88 29.47
C THR A 166 12.67 46.17 30.29
N SER A 167 12.49 46.08 31.62
CA SER A 167 13.41 45.34 32.49
C SER A 167 13.50 43.88 32.00
N ILE A 168 14.75 43.37 31.91
CA ILE A 168 15.02 41.98 31.58
C ILE A 168 14.25 41.04 32.53
N TRP A 169 14.03 41.46 33.76
CA TRP A 169 13.24 40.71 34.75
C TRP A 169 11.74 40.65 34.39
N THR A 170 11.17 41.70 33.83
CA THR A 170 9.76 41.69 33.36
C THR A 170 9.60 40.76 32.15
N TYR A 171 10.57 40.75 31.24
CA TYR A 171 10.57 39.87 30.08
C TYR A 171 10.74 38.41 30.50
N LEU A 172 11.68 38.08 31.38
CA LEU A 172 11.88 36.75 31.95
C LEU A 172 10.65 36.28 32.73
N LEU A 173 10.02 37.15 33.52
CA LEU A 173 8.84 36.77 34.29
C LEU A 173 7.61 36.51 33.40
N THR A 174 7.39 37.32 32.41
CA THR A 174 6.24 37.16 31.51
C THR A 174 6.42 36.01 30.52
N SER A 175 7.62 35.68 30.06
CA SER A 175 7.89 34.61 29.11
C SER A 175 8.16 33.24 29.74
N LEU A 176 8.86 33.18 30.90
CA LEU A 176 9.23 31.92 31.56
C LEU A 176 8.18 31.41 32.55
N LEU A 177 7.45 32.30 33.23
CA LEU A 177 6.47 31.93 34.23
C LEU A 177 5.34 31.03 33.69
N PRO A 178 4.74 31.27 32.50
CA PRO A 178 3.75 30.38 31.89
C PRO A 178 4.32 28.99 31.63
N PHE A 179 5.57 28.89 31.14
CA PHE A 179 6.24 27.62 30.90
C PHE A 179 6.52 26.85 32.17
N LEU A 180 6.93 27.52 33.23
CA LEU A 180 7.15 26.90 34.56
C LEU A 180 5.83 26.41 35.17
N ILE A 181 4.75 27.14 35.01
CA ILE A 181 3.41 26.72 35.45
C ILE A 181 2.93 25.50 34.65
N ILE A 182 3.07 25.51 33.34
CA ILE A 182 2.70 24.37 32.47
C ILE A 182 3.57 23.16 32.78
N PHE A 183 4.88 23.34 32.95
CA PHE A 183 5.81 22.27 33.30
C PHE A 183 5.55 21.72 34.69
N GLY A 184 5.27 22.58 35.67
CA GLY A 184 4.89 22.19 37.00
C GLY A 184 3.55 21.45 37.07
N LEU A 185 2.56 21.90 36.28
CA LEU A 185 1.27 21.22 36.12
C LEU A 185 1.47 19.86 35.44
N PHE A 186 2.27 19.81 34.38
CA PHE A 186 2.63 18.56 33.69
C PHE A 186 3.36 17.58 34.61
N TRP A 187 4.35 18.06 35.33
CA TRP A 187 5.08 17.26 36.36
C TRP A 187 4.11 16.75 37.43
N PHE A 188 3.21 17.59 37.91
CA PHE A 188 2.21 17.22 38.92
C PHE A 188 1.20 16.20 38.39
N LEU A 189 0.70 16.36 37.15
CA LEU A 189 -0.15 15.36 36.53
C LEU A 189 0.61 14.03 36.34
N MET A 190 1.85 14.08 35.86
CA MET A 190 2.70 12.90 35.69
C MET A 190 3.02 12.20 37.02
N SER A 191 3.32 12.95 38.06
CA SER A 191 3.59 12.37 39.37
C SER A 191 2.37 11.73 40.03
N ARG A 192 1.17 12.17 39.67
CA ARG A 192 -0.10 11.61 40.18
C ARG A 192 -0.70 10.52 39.32
N MET A 193 -0.37 10.46 38.02
CA MET A 193 -0.61 9.33 37.13
C MET A 193 0.41 8.19 37.31
N GLY A 194 1.34 8.31 38.25
CA GLY A 194 2.41 7.36 38.56
C GLY A 194 1.95 5.99 39.06
N GLY A 195 0.66 5.68 39.03
CA GLY A 195 0.15 4.32 39.21
C GLY A 195 -0.21 3.58 37.91
N ALA A 196 -0.33 4.31 36.77
CA ALA A 196 -0.71 3.70 35.48
C ALA A 196 0.23 4.07 34.32
N ALA A 197 1.12 5.06 34.46
CA ALA A 197 2.03 5.54 33.42
C ALA A 197 3.51 5.31 33.70
N GLY A 198 3.85 4.52 34.70
CA GLY A 198 5.23 4.07 35.02
C GLY A 198 5.88 3.21 33.94
N GLY A 199 5.23 3.05 32.77
CA GLY A 199 5.71 2.27 31.63
C GLY A 199 6.31 3.06 30.47
N MET A 200 6.26 4.42 30.46
CA MET A 200 6.60 5.16 29.25
C MET A 200 7.99 5.83 29.26
N PHE A 201 8.67 5.91 30.42
CA PHE A 201 10.06 6.39 30.55
C PHE A 201 10.94 5.54 31.46
N GLY A 202 10.45 4.39 31.90
CA GLY A 202 11.27 3.42 32.62
C GLY A 202 11.97 2.52 31.61
N MET A 203 13.25 2.77 31.35
CA MET A 203 14.17 1.79 30.76
C MET A 203 14.33 0.60 31.73
N GLY A 204 13.31 -0.23 31.79
CA GLY A 204 13.24 -1.47 32.51
C GLY A 204 12.18 -2.33 31.87
N GLY A 205 12.51 -2.87 30.69
CA GLY A 205 11.63 -3.73 29.89
C GLY A 205 11.21 -4.95 30.71
N LYS A 206 9.99 -4.96 31.20
CA LYS A 206 9.31 -6.22 31.45
C LYS A 206 9.02 -6.85 30.09
N LYS A 207 9.76 -7.91 29.80
CA LYS A 207 9.59 -8.80 28.64
C LYS A 207 8.10 -9.11 28.41
N ASN A 208 7.46 -8.35 27.52
CA ASN A 208 6.24 -8.79 26.83
C ASN A 208 6.59 -9.46 25.47
N SER A 209 7.80 -9.98 25.35
CA SER A 209 8.25 -10.79 24.21
C SER A 209 7.75 -12.24 24.24
N GLY A 210 6.90 -12.60 25.21
CA GLY A 210 6.47 -13.99 25.40
C GLY A 210 5.38 -14.51 24.46
N LYS A 211 4.95 -13.76 23.44
CA LYS A 211 3.85 -14.22 22.55
C LYS A 211 4.17 -14.22 21.05
N LEU A 212 5.32 -13.70 20.64
CA LEU A 212 5.72 -13.61 19.22
C LEU A 212 6.75 -14.66 18.78
N LEU A 213 7.33 -15.42 19.68
CA LEU A 213 8.43 -16.35 19.41
C LEU A 213 8.14 -17.77 19.94
N ASP A 214 6.92 -18.27 19.77
CA ASP A 214 6.64 -19.69 20.01
C ASP A 214 7.21 -20.51 18.87
N GLY A 215 8.42 -21.04 19.05
CA GLY A 215 9.05 -22.01 18.16
C GLY A 215 8.33 -23.35 18.20
N GLN A 216 7.14 -23.42 17.62
CA GLN A 216 6.39 -24.66 17.48
C GLN A 216 6.92 -25.43 16.26
N THR A 217 7.06 -26.75 16.42
CA THR A 217 7.35 -27.63 15.29
C THR A 217 6.11 -27.74 14.41
N PRO A 218 6.16 -27.35 13.13
CA PRO A 218 5.00 -27.43 12.24
C PRO A 218 4.61 -28.89 11.99
N THR A 219 3.31 -29.13 11.80
CA THR A 219 2.79 -30.44 11.37
C THR A 219 2.83 -30.59 9.84
N THR A 220 3.07 -29.52 9.11
CA THR A 220 3.15 -29.49 7.64
C THR A 220 4.32 -30.32 7.15
N LYS A 221 4.10 -31.14 6.12
CA LYS A 221 5.08 -32.05 5.51
C LYS A 221 5.28 -31.71 4.03
N PHE A 222 6.32 -32.26 3.39
CA PHE A 222 6.50 -32.14 1.95
C PHE A 222 5.32 -32.74 1.15
N SER A 223 4.63 -33.74 1.69
CA SER A 223 3.40 -34.26 1.10
C SER A 223 2.23 -33.26 1.02
N ASP A 224 2.30 -32.17 1.77
CA ASP A 224 1.32 -31.09 1.74
C ASP A 224 1.70 -29.98 0.73
N VAL A 225 2.93 -30.03 0.20
CA VAL A 225 3.46 -29.14 -0.83
C VAL A 225 3.30 -29.83 -2.17
N ALA A 226 2.29 -29.45 -2.93
CA ALA A 226 2.02 -30.00 -4.25
C ALA A 226 2.46 -29.02 -5.34
N GLY A 227 2.92 -29.54 -6.48
CA GLY A 227 3.24 -28.76 -7.67
C GLY A 227 4.55 -27.99 -7.62
N GLU A 228 5.43 -28.32 -6.67
CA GLU A 228 6.72 -27.67 -6.45
C GLU A 228 7.85 -28.71 -6.30
N ASP A 229 7.79 -29.79 -7.05
CA ASP A 229 8.69 -30.94 -6.89
C ASP A 229 10.16 -30.55 -7.06
N ALA A 230 10.48 -29.65 -7.99
CA ALA A 230 11.83 -29.16 -8.19
C ALA A 230 12.34 -28.37 -6.97
N ALA A 231 11.52 -27.44 -6.44
CA ALA A 231 11.89 -26.67 -5.26
C ALA A 231 12.00 -27.57 -4.01
N VAL A 232 11.12 -28.57 -3.87
CA VAL A 232 11.20 -29.58 -2.79
C VAL A 232 12.50 -30.37 -2.89
N GLN A 233 12.89 -30.84 -4.08
CA GLN A 233 14.13 -31.58 -4.30
C GLN A 233 15.37 -30.75 -3.93
N GLU A 234 15.39 -29.45 -4.28
CA GLU A 234 16.48 -28.56 -3.91
C GLU A 234 16.64 -28.34 -2.40
N VAL A 235 15.54 -28.39 -1.66
CA VAL A 235 15.56 -28.17 -0.20
C VAL A 235 15.63 -29.47 0.62
N GLU A 236 15.60 -30.64 -0.02
CA GLU A 236 15.74 -31.92 0.69
C GLU A 236 17.05 -32.05 1.47
N GLU A 237 18.15 -31.58 0.91
CA GLU A 237 19.45 -31.56 1.60
C GLU A 237 19.41 -30.74 2.89
N ILE A 238 18.62 -29.67 2.91
CA ILE A 238 18.45 -28.79 4.07
C ILE A 238 17.70 -29.52 5.18
N LYS A 239 16.62 -30.20 4.82
CA LYS A 239 15.84 -31.06 5.73
C LYS A 239 16.73 -32.15 6.34
N ASP A 240 17.52 -32.84 5.50
CA ASP A 240 18.41 -33.93 5.95
C ASP A 240 19.49 -33.42 6.90
N PHE A 241 20.05 -32.25 6.64
CA PHE A 241 20.99 -31.63 7.55
C PHE A 241 20.37 -31.23 8.88
N LEU A 242 19.19 -30.61 8.87
CA LEU A 242 18.50 -30.26 10.11
C LEU A 242 18.20 -31.49 10.97
N LYS A 243 17.93 -32.65 10.30
CA LYS A 243 17.62 -33.92 10.94
C LYS A 243 18.85 -34.62 11.48
N ASP A 244 19.95 -34.64 10.71
CA ASP A 244 21.22 -35.29 11.09
C ASP A 244 22.44 -34.47 10.61
N PRO A 245 22.86 -33.45 11.35
CA PRO A 245 24.01 -32.61 11.00
C PRO A 245 25.33 -33.36 11.02
N SER A 246 25.42 -34.50 11.78
CA SER A 246 26.65 -35.20 12.04
C SER A 246 27.25 -35.82 10.79
N ARG A 247 26.41 -36.38 9.91
CA ARG A 247 26.77 -37.00 8.65
C ARG A 247 27.50 -36.03 7.71
N TYR A 248 27.03 -34.80 7.62
CA TYR A 248 27.61 -33.76 6.76
C TYR A 248 28.93 -33.23 7.34
N LYS A 249 28.97 -33.02 8.65
CA LYS A 249 30.20 -32.58 9.37
C LYS A 249 31.32 -33.59 9.22
N ALA A 250 31.03 -34.89 9.27
CA ALA A 250 32.01 -35.95 9.14
C ALA A 250 32.71 -35.97 7.76
N LEU A 251 32.02 -35.49 6.71
CA LEU A 251 32.56 -35.35 5.35
C LEU A 251 33.22 -34.00 5.09
N GLY A 252 33.21 -33.05 6.09
CA GLY A 252 33.72 -31.71 5.92
C GLY A 252 32.84 -30.80 5.04
N ALA A 253 31.61 -31.20 4.77
CA ALA A 253 30.68 -30.43 3.96
C ALA A 253 30.27 -29.14 4.69
N ARG A 254 30.29 -28.03 3.96
CA ARG A 254 29.75 -26.75 4.42
C ARG A 254 28.32 -26.62 3.88
N ILE A 255 27.36 -26.53 4.80
CA ILE A 255 25.96 -26.37 4.43
C ILE A 255 25.61 -24.89 4.34
N PRO A 256 24.73 -24.50 3.41
CA PRO A 256 24.27 -23.13 3.30
C PRO A 256 23.65 -22.69 4.62
N ARG A 257 24.07 -21.52 5.12
CA ARG A 257 23.54 -20.92 6.35
C ARG A 257 22.17 -20.28 6.12
N GLY A 258 21.94 -19.83 4.89
CA GLY A 258 20.73 -19.17 4.49
C GLY A 258 20.23 -19.63 3.13
N VAL A 259 18.93 -19.75 3.02
CA VAL A 259 18.21 -20.11 1.79
C VAL A 259 17.22 -18.98 1.48
N LEU A 260 17.29 -18.45 0.27
CA LEU A 260 16.32 -17.48 -0.23
C LEU A 260 15.31 -18.18 -1.12
N LEU A 261 14.05 -18.21 -0.71
CA LEU A 261 12.93 -18.62 -1.55
C LEU A 261 12.41 -17.39 -2.30
N TYR A 262 12.40 -17.43 -3.62
CA TYR A 262 11.93 -16.29 -4.41
C TYR A 262 10.97 -16.74 -5.51
N GLY A 263 10.07 -15.85 -5.93
CA GLY A 263 9.11 -16.11 -7.00
C GLY A 263 7.81 -15.33 -6.82
N PRO A 264 6.82 -15.52 -7.69
CA PRO A 264 5.55 -14.82 -7.65
C PRO A 264 4.81 -14.98 -6.32
N PRO A 265 3.94 -14.03 -5.92
CA PRO A 265 3.12 -14.19 -4.72
C PRO A 265 2.15 -15.37 -4.88
N GLY A 266 1.86 -16.07 -3.78
CA GLY A 266 0.89 -17.18 -3.80
C GLY A 266 1.41 -18.55 -4.26
N THR A 267 2.70 -18.68 -4.59
CA THR A 267 3.32 -19.94 -5.05
C THR A 267 3.64 -20.93 -3.92
N GLY A 268 3.47 -20.56 -2.64
CA GLY A 268 3.67 -21.50 -1.54
C GLY A 268 5.00 -21.36 -0.80
N LYS A 269 5.79 -20.30 -0.98
CA LYS A 269 7.09 -20.08 -0.31
C LYS A 269 7.04 -20.28 1.20
N THR A 270 6.08 -19.69 1.87
CA THR A 270 5.87 -19.82 3.33
C THR A 270 5.46 -21.27 3.70
N LEU A 271 4.69 -21.93 2.85
CA LEU A 271 4.28 -23.33 3.04
C LEU A 271 5.50 -24.25 2.94
N LEU A 272 6.36 -24.07 1.93
CA LEU A 272 7.58 -24.83 1.73
C LEU A 272 8.54 -24.64 2.92
N ALA A 273 8.74 -23.42 3.41
CA ALA A 273 9.57 -23.16 4.59
C ALA A 273 9.06 -23.89 5.85
N ARG A 274 7.73 -23.93 6.04
CA ARG A 274 7.11 -24.70 7.14
C ARG A 274 7.27 -26.19 6.96
N ALA A 275 7.15 -26.68 5.72
CA ALA A 275 7.31 -28.09 5.41
C ALA A 275 8.73 -28.58 5.67
N ILE A 276 9.76 -27.79 5.37
CA ILE A 276 11.16 -28.09 5.70
C ILE A 276 11.32 -28.34 7.20
N ALA A 277 10.85 -27.40 8.03
CA ALA A 277 10.94 -27.51 9.49
C ALA A 277 10.11 -28.68 10.04
N GLY A 278 8.89 -28.85 9.52
CA GLY A 278 7.99 -29.94 9.91
C GLY A 278 8.53 -31.31 9.53
N GLU A 279 9.13 -31.47 8.35
CA GLU A 279 9.75 -32.72 7.90
C GLU A 279 11.00 -33.07 8.71
N ALA A 280 11.82 -32.05 9.02
CA ALA A 280 12.99 -32.19 9.88
C ALA A 280 12.63 -32.40 11.37
N GLY A 281 11.42 -32.04 11.79
CA GLY A 281 10.98 -32.13 13.18
C GLY A 281 11.61 -31.11 14.11
N VAL A 282 11.98 -29.92 13.57
CA VAL A 282 12.66 -28.85 14.31
C VAL A 282 11.72 -27.67 14.58
N PRO A 283 12.01 -26.86 15.63
CA PRO A 283 11.29 -25.61 15.88
C PRO A 283 11.36 -24.63 14.70
N PHE A 284 10.25 -23.94 14.44
CA PHE A 284 10.09 -22.98 13.36
C PHE A 284 9.78 -21.60 13.95
N TYR A 285 10.70 -20.67 13.76
CA TYR A 285 10.57 -19.28 14.20
C TYR A 285 10.25 -18.39 13.01
N SER A 286 9.05 -17.86 12.93
CA SER A 286 8.60 -17.06 11.79
C SER A 286 8.40 -15.60 12.17
N MET A 287 8.92 -14.72 11.32
CA MET A 287 8.71 -13.27 11.43
C MET A 287 8.59 -12.65 10.04
N ALA A 288 7.73 -11.64 9.88
CA ALA A 288 7.67 -10.88 8.65
C ALA A 288 8.75 -9.80 8.65
N GLY A 289 9.33 -9.51 7.49
CA GLY A 289 10.32 -8.43 7.33
C GLY A 289 9.76 -7.07 7.75
N SER A 290 8.46 -6.85 7.56
CA SER A 290 7.75 -5.65 8.03
C SER A 290 7.75 -5.52 9.56
N ASP A 291 7.81 -6.62 10.32
CA ASP A 291 7.82 -6.59 11.79
C ASP A 291 9.12 -6.04 12.37
N PHE A 292 10.16 -5.98 11.55
CA PHE A 292 11.44 -5.36 11.92
C PHE A 292 11.48 -3.86 11.65
N VAL A 293 10.54 -3.32 10.87
CA VAL A 293 10.47 -1.89 10.54
C VAL A 293 9.62 -1.17 11.58
N GLU A 294 10.27 -0.39 12.43
CA GLU A 294 9.61 0.37 13.50
C GLU A 294 9.88 1.86 13.35
N MET A 295 9.05 2.69 14.00
CA MET A 295 9.26 4.15 14.00
C MET A 295 10.39 4.62 14.96
N PHE A 296 10.85 3.76 15.85
CA PHE A 296 11.89 4.08 16.84
C PHE A 296 13.19 3.40 16.50
N VAL A 297 14.24 4.18 16.32
CA VAL A 297 15.59 3.72 15.95
C VAL A 297 16.11 2.68 16.94
N GLY A 298 16.54 1.52 16.43
CA GLY A 298 17.16 0.43 17.18
C GLY A 298 16.24 -0.67 17.69
N LEU A 299 14.90 -0.54 17.59
CA LEU A 299 13.99 -1.60 18.02
C LEU A 299 14.02 -2.78 17.03
N GLY A 300 14.08 -2.53 15.73
CA GLY A 300 14.21 -3.56 14.71
C GLY A 300 15.45 -4.42 14.91
N ALA A 301 16.60 -3.79 15.12
CA ALA A 301 17.85 -4.48 15.41
C ALA A 301 17.80 -5.29 16.72
N SER A 302 17.05 -4.84 17.73
CA SER A 302 16.83 -5.60 18.97
C SER A 302 15.99 -6.85 18.71
N ARG A 303 14.91 -6.74 17.90
CA ARG A 303 14.08 -7.90 17.54
C ARG A 303 14.84 -8.96 16.76
N VAL A 304 15.71 -8.53 15.84
CA VAL A 304 16.61 -9.45 15.13
C VAL A 304 17.43 -10.24 16.15
N ARG A 305 18.11 -9.57 17.09
CA ARG A 305 18.90 -10.25 18.12
C ARG A 305 18.07 -11.19 18.98
N ASP A 306 16.91 -10.75 19.45
CA ASP A 306 16.02 -11.56 20.28
C ASP A 306 15.56 -12.85 19.55
N LEU A 307 15.23 -12.75 18.26
CA LEU A 307 14.85 -13.88 17.40
C LEU A 307 16.00 -14.89 17.28
N PHE A 308 17.20 -14.41 16.96
CA PHE A 308 18.36 -15.26 16.79
C PHE A 308 18.81 -15.89 18.10
N ASP A 309 18.78 -15.16 19.20
CA ASP A 309 19.14 -15.66 20.54
C ASP A 309 18.15 -16.75 20.99
N GLU A 310 16.86 -16.59 20.70
CA GLU A 310 15.86 -17.61 21.05
C GLU A 310 16.01 -18.87 20.19
N ALA A 311 16.23 -18.73 18.88
CA ALA A 311 16.47 -19.84 18.00
C ALA A 311 17.77 -20.60 18.36
N LYS A 312 18.85 -19.89 18.72
CA LYS A 312 20.12 -20.50 19.17
C LYS A 312 19.94 -21.37 20.43
N LYS A 313 19.08 -20.98 21.37
CA LYS A 313 18.80 -21.76 22.58
C LYS A 313 18.10 -23.09 22.29
N ASN A 314 17.34 -23.12 21.20
CA ASN A 314 16.52 -24.28 20.83
C ASN A 314 17.02 -24.99 19.56
N ALA A 315 18.31 -24.84 19.24
CA ALA A 315 18.92 -25.51 18.09
C ALA A 315 18.95 -27.05 18.24
N PRO A 316 18.73 -27.82 17.17
CA PRO A 316 18.55 -27.39 15.79
C PRO A 316 17.19 -26.71 15.56
N ALA A 317 17.18 -25.61 14.81
CA ALA A 317 15.97 -24.83 14.55
C ALA A 317 16.02 -24.15 13.17
N ASN A 318 14.84 -23.75 12.67
CA ASN A 318 14.69 -23.01 11.43
C ASN A 318 14.14 -21.60 11.75
N ILE A 319 14.84 -20.55 11.29
CA ILE A 319 14.37 -19.17 11.31
C ILE A 319 13.80 -18.86 9.93
N PHE A 320 12.57 -18.37 9.87
CA PHE A 320 11.92 -17.95 8.64
C PHE A 320 11.62 -16.46 8.66
N ILE A 321 12.07 -15.74 7.64
CA ILE A 321 11.82 -14.31 7.45
C ILE A 321 11.01 -14.15 6.17
N ASP A 322 9.73 -13.87 6.30
CA ASP A 322 8.88 -13.57 5.14
C ASP A 322 9.05 -12.11 4.71
N GLU A 323 8.82 -11.82 3.42
CA GLU A 323 8.93 -10.47 2.88
C GLU A 323 10.24 -9.76 3.25
N ILE A 324 11.36 -10.47 3.08
CA ILE A 324 12.70 -9.96 3.46
C ILE A 324 13.04 -8.63 2.77
N ASP A 325 12.45 -8.34 1.61
CA ASP A 325 12.59 -7.10 0.87
C ASP A 325 12.10 -5.85 1.63
N ALA A 326 11.28 -6.02 2.67
CA ALA A 326 10.90 -4.91 3.56
C ALA A 326 12.11 -4.30 4.29
N VAL A 327 13.11 -5.12 4.67
CA VAL A 327 14.35 -4.68 5.35
C VAL A 327 15.59 -4.79 4.47
N GLY A 328 15.58 -5.70 3.50
CA GLY A 328 16.74 -6.07 2.67
C GLY A 328 16.91 -5.28 1.39
N ARG A 329 16.22 -4.17 1.18
CA ARG A 329 16.28 -3.39 -0.05
C ARG A 329 17.63 -2.70 -0.24
N LYS A 330 18.11 -2.62 -1.51
CA LYS A 330 19.31 -1.88 -1.90
C LYS A 330 19.31 -0.44 -1.40
N ARG A 331 20.50 0.05 -1.06
CA ARG A 331 20.73 1.46 -0.73
C ARG A 331 20.56 2.28 -1.99
N GLY A 332 19.51 3.07 -2.07
CA GLY A 332 19.24 3.87 -3.26
C GLY A 332 18.54 5.17 -2.93
N GLY A 333 19.10 6.28 -3.43
CA GLY A 333 18.43 7.55 -3.61
C GLY A 333 18.34 8.47 -2.39
N SER A 334 18.92 9.65 -2.51
CA SER A 334 18.90 10.76 -1.56
C SER A 334 17.48 11.32 -1.35
N GLY A 335 16.64 10.59 -0.62
CA GLY A 335 15.38 11.07 -0.08
C GLY A 335 15.53 11.28 1.41
N MET A 336 15.49 12.51 1.85
CA MET A 336 15.52 12.95 3.24
C MET A 336 14.28 12.42 3.98
N SER A 337 14.35 11.19 4.54
CA SER A 337 13.31 10.68 5.42
C SER A 337 13.92 9.74 6.47
N GLY A 338 13.70 10.05 7.75
CA GLY A 338 14.28 9.37 8.93
C GLY A 338 13.90 7.88 9.11
N GLY A 339 13.21 7.27 8.15
CA GLY A 339 12.91 5.83 8.14
C GLY A 339 13.97 4.98 7.44
N HIS A 340 14.92 5.57 6.73
CA HIS A 340 15.99 4.83 6.04
C HIS A 340 17.06 4.32 7.01
N ASP A 341 17.42 5.13 8.03
CA ASP A 341 18.48 4.80 8.98
C ASP A 341 18.13 3.56 9.83
N GLU A 342 16.86 3.37 10.18
CA GLU A 342 16.45 2.22 10.98
C GLU A 342 16.47 0.91 10.18
N ARG A 343 15.98 0.94 8.93
CA ARG A 343 16.04 -0.24 8.05
C ARG A 343 17.49 -0.68 7.82
N GLU A 344 18.37 0.29 7.56
CA GLU A 344 19.80 0.00 7.35
C GLU A 344 20.43 -0.57 8.63
N GLN A 345 20.10 -0.04 9.81
CA GLN A 345 20.59 -0.57 11.08
C GLN A 345 20.08 -2.00 11.31
N THR A 346 18.83 -2.27 10.99
CA THR A 346 18.22 -3.61 11.11
C THR A 346 18.84 -4.59 10.11
N LEU A 347 19.03 -4.19 8.85
CA LEU A 347 19.75 -4.99 7.86
C LEU A 347 21.16 -5.32 8.30
N ASN A 348 21.92 -4.32 8.78
CA ASN A 348 23.27 -4.53 9.26
C ASN A 348 23.30 -5.50 10.46
N GLN A 349 22.31 -5.43 11.37
CA GLN A 349 22.22 -6.38 12.49
C GLN A 349 21.92 -7.80 11.98
N LEU A 350 21.01 -7.96 10.99
CA LEU A 350 20.74 -9.26 10.37
C LEU A 350 22.01 -9.86 9.74
N LEU A 351 22.79 -9.04 9.03
CA LEU A 351 24.03 -9.46 8.42
C LEU A 351 25.06 -9.89 9.48
N VAL A 352 25.14 -9.15 10.60
CA VAL A 352 26.03 -9.48 11.75
C VAL A 352 25.64 -10.80 12.39
N GLU A 353 24.32 -11.03 12.61
CA GLU A 353 23.84 -12.30 13.18
C GLU A 353 24.13 -13.49 12.24
N MET A 354 23.97 -13.31 10.93
CA MET A 354 24.27 -14.35 9.93
C MET A 354 25.78 -14.64 9.84
N ASP A 355 26.62 -13.62 9.87
CA ASP A 355 28.08 -13.77 9.84
C ASP A 355 28.63 -14.38 11.14
N GLY A 356 27.96 -14.11 12.29
CA GLY A 356 28.30 -14.57 13.62
C GLY A 356 27.98 -16.04 13.93
N PHE A 357 27.48 -16.82 12.94
CA PHE A 357 27.24 -18.25 13.16
C PHE A 357 28.57 -19.03 13.18
N ASP A 358 28.82 -19.74 14.24
CA ASP A 358 29.83 -20.79 14.28
C ASP A 358 29.35 -22.01 13.47
N ASN A 359 30.30 -22.77 12.91
CA ASN A 359 30.00 -24.00 12.14
C ASN A 359 29.22 -25.06 12.94
N ASP A 360 29.08 -24.86 14.26
CA ASP A 360 28.38 -25.76 15.17
C ASP A 360 26.96 -25.35 15.53
N THR A 361 26.51 -24.18 15.04
CA THR A 361 25.22 -23.56 15.42
C THR A 361 24.07 -24.20 14.65
N ASN A 362 23.89 -25.37 14.37
CA ASN A 362 22.79 -26.08 13.69
C ASN A 362 21.49 -25.27 13.47
N LEU A 363 21.62 -24.05 12.96
CA LEU A 363 20.52 -23.14 12.59
C LEU A 363 20.53 -22.95 11.08
N ILE A 364 19.37 -22.91 10.48
CA ILE A 364 19.20 -22.50 9.09
C ILE A 364 18.23 -21.31 9.05
N ILE A 365 18.59 -20.33 8.24
CA ILE A 365 17.72 -19.17 7.98
C ILE A 365 17.11 -19.37 6.61
N ILE A 366 15.80 -19.31 6.53
CA ILE A 366 15.06 -19.30 5.27
C ILE A 366 14.42 -17.93 5.14
N ALA A 367 14.67 -17.23 4.05
CA ALA A 367 13.97 -15.98 3.74
C ALA A 367 13.09 -16.17 2.52
N ALA A 368 11.98 -15.43 2.45
CA ALA A 368 11.13 -15.39 1.28
C ALA A 368 10.96 -13.96 0.75
N THR A 369 10.92 -13.82 -0.58
CA THR A 369 10.63 -12.55 -1.24
C THR A 369 9.89 -12.78 -2.56
N ASN A 370 9.06 -11.80 -2.93
CA ASN A 370 8.47 -11.75 -4.27
C ASN A 370 9.33 -10.91 -5.24
N ARG A 371 10.35 -10.20 -4.72
CA ARG A 371 11.18 -9.27 -5.49
C ARG A 371 12.67 -9.46 -5.19
N PRO A 372 13.31 -10.49 -5.74
CA PRO A 372 14.74 -10.72 -5.54
C PRO A 372 15.62 -9.59 -6.14
N ASP A 373 15.11 -8.88 -7.14
CA ASP A 373 15.75 -7.77 -7.86
C ASP A 373 16.07 -6.56 -6.97
N VAL A 374 15.24 -6.31 -5.95
CA VAL A 374 15.41 -5.15 -5.05
C VAL A 374 16.32 -5.42 -3.86
N LEU A 375 16.73 -6.67 -3.63
CA LEU A 375 17.54 -7.04 -2.48
C LEU A 375 18.97 -6.49 -2.55
N ASP A 376 19.52 -6.10 -1.40
CA ASP A 376 20.92 -5.69 -1.27
C ASP A 376 21.83 -6.87 -1.61
N PRO A 377 22.78 -6.73 -2.56
CA PRO A 377 23.73 -7.79 -2.91
C PRO A 377 24.53 -8.34 -1.72
N ALA A 378 24.64 -7.58 -0.65
CA ALA A 378 25.29 -8.06 0.58
C ALA A 378 24.57 -9.25 1.22
N LEU A 379 23.26 -9.36 1.06
CA LEU A 379 22.48 -10.51 1.53
C LEU A 379 22.77 -11.79 0.76
N LEU A 380 23.12 -11.67 -0.52
CA LEU A 380 23.33 -12.79 -1.45
C LEU A 380 24.79 -13.28 -1.50
N ARG A 381 25.66 -12.73 -0.64
CA ARG A 381 27.06 -13.16 -0.57
C ARG A 381 27.19 -14.54 0.10
N PRO A 382 28.20 -15.34 -0.32
CA PRO A 382 28.51 -16.62 0.33
C PRO A 382 28.63 -16.50 1.85
N GLY A 383 27.99 -17.43 2.56
CA GLY A 383 27.89 -17.43 4.04
C GLY A 383 26.65 -16.74 4.59
N ARG A 384 25.79 -16.19 3.71
CA ARG A 384 24.48 -15.58 4.05
C ARG A 384 23.36 -16.31 3.32
N PHE A 385 22.61 -15.67 2.41
CA PHE A 385 21.67 -16.37 1.53
C PHE A 385 22.40 -16.84 0.27
N ASP A 386 23.22 -17.84 0.46
CA ASP A 386 24.08 -18.39 -0.59
C ASP A 386 23.36 -19.46 -1.44
N ARG A 387 22.21 -19.97 -1.00
CA ARG A 387 21.34 -20.80 -1.82
C ARG A 387 20.07 -20.02 -2.16
N GLN A 388 19.78 -19.93 -3.44
CA GLN A 388 18.56 -19.28 -3.95
C GLN A 388 17.71 -20.32 -4.65
N VAL A 389 16.47 -20.51 -4.18
CA VAL A 389 15.52 -21.51 -4.71
C VAL A 389 14.34 -20.77 -5.32
N ALA A 390 14.14 -20.97 -6.62
CA ALA A 390 12.96 -20.45 -7.32
C ALA A 390 11.72 -21.26 -6.94
N VAL A 391 10.65 -20.58 -6.57
CA VAL A 391 9.32 -21.15 -6.33
C VAL A 391 8.40 -20.49 -7.35
N GLU A 392 8.26 -21.11 -8.51
CA GLU A 392 7.60 -20.57 -9.69
C GLU A 392 6.10 -20.85 -9.68
N ALA A 393 5.37 -20.32 -10.67
CA ALA A 393 3.99 -20.73 -10.87
C ALA A 393 3.97 -22.20 -11.33
N PRO A 394 3.02 -23.04 -10.82
CA PRO A 394 2.99 -24.45 -11.13
C PRO A 394 2.66 -24.72 -12.61
N ASP A 395 3.27 -25.76 -13.17
CA ASP A 395 2.92 -26.30 -14.48
C ASP A 395 1.57 -27.05 -14.44
N LEU A 396 1.13 -27.61 -15.56
CA LEU A 396 -0.15 -28.29 -15.65
C LEU A 396 -0.32 -29.41 -14.62
N GLU A 397 0.71 -30.26 -14.47
CA GLU A 397 0.68 -31.38 -13.51
C GLU A 397 0.67 -30.87 -12.07
N GLY A 398 1.45 -29.83 -11.79
CA GLY A 398 1.47 -29.13 -10.51
C GLY A 398 0.13 -28.48 -10.17
N ARG A 399 -0.51 -27.81 -11.14
CA ARG A 399 -1.86 -27.23 -10.92
C ARG A 399 -2.89 -28.30 -10.58
N GLU A 400 -2.85 -29.43 -11.31
CA GLU A 400 -3.74 -30.55 -11.01
C GLU A 400 -3.48 -31.16 -9.62
N ALA A 401 -2.21 -31.32 -9.24
CA ALA A 401 -1.82 -31.81 -7.92
C ALA A 401 -2.30 -30.86 -6.80
N ILE A 402 -2.12 -29.56 -6.97
CA ILE A 402 -2.62 -28.53 -6.04
C ILE A 402 -4.14 -28.58 -5.93
N LEU A 403 -4.85 -28.67 -7.05
CA LEU A 403 -6.30 -28.79 -7.07
C LEU A 403 -6.78 -30.04 -6.32
N LYS A 404 -6.11 -31.19 -6.48
CA LYS A 404 -6.40 -32.43 -5.74
C LYS A 404 -6.24 -32.24 -4.23
N VAL A 405 -5.21 -31.49 -3.78
CA VAL A 405 -5.02 -31.19 -2.35
C VAL A 405 -6.17 -30.34 -1.82
N HIS A 406 -6.52 -29.25 -2.52
CA HIS A 406 -7.56 -28.33 -2.09
C HIS A 406 -9.00 -28.83 -2.31
N ALA A 407 -9.17 -29.87 -3.13
CA ALA A 407 -10.46 -30.54 -3.32
C ALA A 407 -10.83 -31.51 -2.17
N LYS A 408 -9.84 -31.94 -1.37
CA LYS A 408 -10.10 -32.81 -0.24
C LYS A 408 -11.15 -32.25 0.70
N GLY A 409 -12.21 -33.03 0.97
CA GLY A 409 -13.30 -32.62 1.85
C GLY A 409 -14.35 -31.67 1.24
N LYS A 410 -14.25 -31.36 -0.04
CA LYS A 410 -15.28 -30.59 -0.76
C LYS A 410 -16.18 -31.54 -1.57
N PRO A 411 -17.51 -31.34 -1.56
CA PRO A 411 -18.45 -32.19 -2.28
C PRO A 411 -18.56 -31.72 -3.75
N PHE A 412 -18.05 -32.52 -4.69
CA PHE A 412 -18.17 -32.27 -6.14
C PHE A 412 -19.21 -33.18 -6.77
N VAL A 413 -19.80 -32.71 -7.88
CA VAL A 413 -20.58 -33.57 -8.81
C VAL A 413 -19.59 -34.54 -9.50
N PRO A 414 -20.00 -35.79 -9.85
CA PRO A 414 -19.09 -36.77 -10.43
C PRO A 414 -18.46 -36.41 -11.79
N ASP A 415 -19.04 -35.49 -12.51
CA ASP A 415 -18.59 -34.99 -13.84
C ASP A 415 -17.55 -33.86 -13.75
N VAL A 416 -17.17 -33.40 -12.55
CA VAL A 416 -16.11 -32.42 -12.37
C VAL A 416 -14.74 -33.06 -12.53
N ASP A 417 -14.01 -32.59 -13.54
CA ASP A 417 -12.66 -33.04 -13.84
C ASP A 417 -11.64 -31.96 -13.40
N LEU A 418 -10.82 -32.31 -12.41
CA LEU A 418 -9.77 -31.41 -11.88
C LEU A 418 -8.67 -31.17 -12.92
N HIS A 419 -8.39 -32.12 -13.80
CA HIS A 419 -7.44 -31.94 -14.90
C HIS A 419 -7.91 -30.84 -15.85
N MET A 420 -9.19 -30.86 -16.23
CA MET A 420 -9.76 -29.82 -17.09
C MET A 420 -9.75 -28.43 -16.41
N ILE A 421 -9.86 -28.38 -15.09
CA ILE A 421 -9.69 -27.10 -14.34
C ILE A 421 -8.25 -26.64 -14.46
N ALA A 422 -7.26 -27.54 -14.28
CA ALA A 422 -5.84 -27.23 -14.42
C ALA A 422 -5.46 -26.74 -15.82
N VAL A 423 -6.00 -27.35 -16.86
CA VAL A 423 -5.84 -26.91 -18.27
C VAL A 423 -6.36 -25.48 -18.46
N ARG A 424 -7.47 -25.13 -17.83
CA ARG A 424 -8.16 -23.84 -17.98
C ARG A 424 -7.64 -22.73 -17.05
N THR A 425 -6.63 -23.03 -16.24
CA THR A 425 -6.04 -22.07 -15.29
C THR A 425 -4.52 -21.91 -15.48
N PRO A 426 -4.03 -21.67 -16.72
CA PRO A 426 -2.62 -21.44 -16.97
C PRO A 426 -2.16 -20.19 -16.22
N GLY A 427 -0.95 -20.26 -15.64
CA GLY A 427 -0.36 -19.16 -14.88
C GLY A 427 -0.98 -18.90 -13.50
N PHE A 428 -1.98 -19.68 -13.06
CA PHE A 428 -2.50 -19.57 -11.70
C PHE A 428 -1.52 -20.13 -10.69
N THR A 429 -1.39 -19.40 -9.60
CA THR A 429 -0.61 -19.84 -8.44
C THR A 429 -1.41 -20.82 -7.56
N GLY A 430 -0.74 -21.46 -6.62
CA GLY A 430 -1.42 -22.32 -5.64
C GLY A 430 -2.52 -21.60 -4.85
N ALA A 431 -2.31 -20.32 -4.54
CA ALA A 431 -3.31 -19.50 -3.87
C ALA A 431 -4.53 -19.21 -4.76
N ASP A 432 -4.31 -18.94 -6.05
CA ASP A 432 -5.39 -18.70 -7.01
C ASP A 432 -6.25 -19.96 -7.18
N LEU A 433 -5.63 -21.12 -7.33
CA LEU A 433 -6.32 -22.42 -7.45
C LEU A 433 -7.13 -22.76 -6.20
N ALA A 434 -6.56 -22.53 -5.02
CA ALA A 434 -7.29 -22.68 -3.76
C ALA A 434 -8.50 -21.76 -3.69
N ASN A 435 -8.33 -20.51 -4.15
CA ASN A 435 -9.39 -19.51 -4.20
C ASN A 435 -10.50 -19.88 -5.20
N VAL A 436 -10.15 -20.42 -6.37
CA VAL A 436 -11.14 -20.92 -7.35
C VAL A 436 -12.06 -21.96 -6.70
N LEU A 437 -11.51 -22.97 -6.03
CA LEU A 437 -12.32 -24.02 -5.41
C LEU A 437 -13.12 -23.49 -4.21
N ASN A 438 -12.62 -22.49 -3.50
CA ASN A 438 -13.34 -21.81 -2.42
C ASN A 438 -14.49 -20.96 -2.96
N GLU A 439 -14.26 -20.15 -4.00
CA GLU A 439 -15.29 -19.34 -4.65
C GLU A 439 -16.39 -20.20 -5.25
N ALA A 440 -16.04 -21.35 -5.90
CA ALA A 440 -17.00 -22.30 -6.42
C ALA A 440 -17.91 -22.84 -5.29
N ALA A 441 -17.33 -23.22 -4.15
CA ALA A 441 -18.09 -23.66 -2.99
C ALA A 441 -19.02 -22.56 -2.43
N LEU A 442 -18.53 -21.32 -2.35
CA LEU A 442 -19.35 -20.17 -1.90
C LEU A 442 -20.50 -19.87 -2.86
N LEU A 443 -20.28 -20.03 -4.18
CA LEU A 443 -21.31 -19.86 -5.20
C LEU A 443 -22.41 -20.90 -5.04
N CYS A 444 -22.06 -22.17 -4.88
CA CYS A 444 -23.01 -23.26 -4.65
C CYS A 444 -23.78 -23.08 -3.36
N ALA A 445 -23.12 -22.74 -2.27
CA ALA A 445 -23.77 -22.45 -0.99
C ALA A 445 -24.78 -21.30 -1.10
N ARG A 446 -24.43 -20.23 -1.83
CA ARG A 446 -25.34 -19.09 -2.08
C ARG A 446 -26.55 -19.49 -2.93
N ALA A 447 -26.39 -20.42 -3.86
CA ALA A 447 -27.48 -20.96 -4.69
C ALA A 447 -28.31 -22.03 -3.98
N GLY A 448 -27.95 -22.45 -2.75
CA GLY A 448 -28.63 -23.54 -2.01
C GLY A 448 -28.27 -24.94 -2.55
N ALA A 449 -27.25 -25.06 -3.40
CA ALA A 449 -26.77 -26.34 -3.91
C ALA A 449 -25.90 -27.05 -2.87
N GLN A 450 -25.94 -28.38 -2.86
CA GLN A 450 -25.16 -29.22 -1.94
C GLN A 450 -23.85 -29.72 -2.55
N LEU A 451 -23.71 -29.69 -3.87
CA LEU A 451 -22.54 -30.17 -4.62
C LEU A 451 -21.99 -29.05 -5.51
N ILE A 452 -20.68 -29.04 -5.68
CA ILE A 452 -19.99 -28.10 -6.56
C ILE A 452 -20.06 -28.63 -7.99
N ASP A 453 -20.68 -27.87 -8.90
CA ASP A 453 -20.83 -28.20 -10.30
C ASP A 453 -19.86 -27.40 -11.21
N ASN A 454 -19.74 -27.83 -12.46
CA ASN A 454 -18.87 -27.19 -13.45
C ASN A 454 -19.23 -25.72 -13.70
N ARG A 455 -20.51 -25.32 -13.58
CA ARG A 455 -20.94 -23.93 -13.77
C ARG A 455 -20.44 -23.02 -12.65
N ALA A 456 -20.44 -23.53 -11.41
CA ALA A 456 -19.89 -22.80 -10.27
C ALA A 456 -18.36 -22.65 -10.38
N ILE A 457 -17.68 -23.69 -10.89
CA ILE A 457 -16.23 -23.64 -11.15
C ILE A 457 -15.91 -22.63 -12.26
N ASP A 458 -16.64 -22.65 -13.36
CA ASP A 458 -16.49 -21.70 -14.46
C ASP A 458 -16.63 -20.24 -13.99
N GLU A 459 -17.69 -19.98 -13.21
CA GLU A 459 -17.89 -18.65 -12.63
C GLU A 459 -16.82 -18.29 -11.61
N ALA A 460 -16.27 -19.27 -10.87
CA ALA A 460 -15.19 -19.04 -9.91
C ALA A 460 -13.87 -18.71 -10.62
N ILE A 461 -13.52 -19.40 -11.70
CA ILE A 461 -12.35 -19.09 -12.54
C ILE A 461 -12.48 -17.65 -13.06
N ASP A 462 -13.62 -17.32 -13.65
CA ASP A 462 -13.89 -15.97 -14.15
C ASP A 462 -13.77 -14.89 -13.08
N ARG A 463 -14.20 -15.19 -11.85
CA ARG A 463 -14.09 -14.25 -10.72
C ARG A 463 -12.66 -14.01 -10.29
N VAL A 464 -11.84 -15.04 -10.28
CA VAL A 464 -10.43 -14.92 -9.91
C VAL A 464 -9.68 -14.14 -11.00
N GLN A 465 -9.95 -14.41 -12.28
CA GLN A 465 -9.29 -13.72 -13.40
C GLN A 465 -9.76 -12.29 -13.60
N ALA A 466 -11.07 -12.08 -13.71
CA ALA A 466 -11.67 -10.81 -14.15
C ALA A 466 -12.49 -10.09 -13.07
N GLY A 467 -12.65 -10.71 -11.91
CA GLY A 467 -13.46 -10.18 -10.82
C GLY A 467 -14.95 -10.55 -10.89
N PRO A 468 -15.74 -10.16 -9.89
CA PRO A 468 -17.15 -10.53 -9.81
C PRO A 468 -17.98 -9.84 -10.89
N LYS A 469 -19.04 -10.52 -11.37
CA LYS A 469 -20.05 -9.91 -12.26
C LYS A 469 -20.63 -8.67 -11.60
N ARG A 470 -20.62 -7.56 -12.31
CA ARG A 470 -21.36 -6.37 -11.92
C ARG A 470 -22.82 -6.54 -12.28
N ARG A 471 -23.73 -6.42 -11.32
CA ARG A 471 -25.14 -6.18 -11.59
C ARG A 471 -25.30 -4.71 -11.99
N SER A 472 -24.85 -4.35 -13.21
CA SER A 472 -25.06 -3.00 -13.71
C SER A 472 -26.54 -2.84 -14.06
N LYS A 473 -27.14 -1.77 -13.56
CA LYS A 473 -28.41 -1.29 -14.09
C LYS A 473 -28.11 -0.78 -15.52
N GLY A 474 -28.57 -1.58 -16.52
CA GLY A 474 -28.72 -1.13 -17.90
C GLY A 474 -27.56 -0.37 -18.51
N MET A 475 -26.57 -1.09 -19.06
CA MET A 475 -25.72 -0.52 -20.11
C MET A 475 -26.62 0.00 -21.24
N ALA A 476 -26.35 1.17 -21.79
CA ALA A 476 -27.09 1.65 -22.96
C ALA A 476 -26.95 0.65 -24.09
N LEU A 477 -28.01 0.46 -24.90
CA LEU A 477 -27.99 -0.54 -25.99
C LEU A 477 -26.87 -0.30 -27.01
N ASP A 478 -26.55 0.96 -27.28
CA ASP A 478 -25.43 1.32 -28.13
C ASP A 478 -24.08 0.96 -27.51
N GLU A 479 -23.89 1.16 -26.22
CA GLU A 479 -22.69 0.78 -25.49
C GLU A 479 -22.53 -0.75 -25.43
N LEU A 480 -23.62 -1.47 -25.20
CA LEU A 480 -23.62 -2.94 -25.26
C LEU A 480 -23.23 -3.47 -26.64
N ARG A 481 -23.73 -2.84 -27.71
CA ARG A 481 -23.39 -3.18 -29.10
C ARG A 481 -21.92 -2.86 -29.40
N ASN A 482 -21.42 -1.70 -28.94
CA ASN A 482 -20.00 -1.34 -29.08
C ASN A 482 -19.11 -2.35 -28.36
N THR A 483 -19.44 -2.72 -27.12
CA THR A 483 -18.72 -3.76 -26.36
C THR A 483 -18.74 -5.10 -27.09
N ALA A 484 -19.87 -5.50 -27.70
CA ALA A 484 -19.96 -6.75 -28.45
C ALA A 484 -19.07 -6.77 -29.70
N TYR A 485 -18.94 -5.66 -30.43
CA TYR A 485 -18.00 -5.54 -31.53
C TYR A 485 -16.54 -5.48 -31.06
N HIS A 486 -16.27 -4.80 -29.95
CA HIS A 486 -14.94 -4.74 -29.35
C HIS A 486 -14.44 -6.14 -28.97
N GLU A 487 -15.19 -6.87 -28.16
CA GLU A 487 -14.84 -8.23 -27.73
C GLU A 487 -14.85 -9.22 -28.91
N GLY A 488 -15.80 -9.02 -29.81
CA GLY A 488 -15.86 -9.78 -31.08
C GLY A 488 -14.64 -9.55 -31.98
N GLY A 489 -14.11 -8.33 -32.02
CA GLY A 489 -12.89 -7.98 -32.72
C GLY A 489 -11.67 -8.71 -32.18
N HIS A 490 -11.48 -8.70 -30.85
CA HIS A 490 -10.45 -9.48 -30.21
C HIS A 490 -10.56 -10.98 -30.54
N ALA A 491 -11.74 -11.55 -30.37
CA ALA A 491 -11.97 -12.97 -30.62
C ALA A 491 -11.72 -13.37 -32.08
N LEU A 492 -12.19 -12.54 -33.02
CA LEU A 492 -12.01 -12.79 -34.45
C LEU A 492 -10.54 -12.73 -34.84
N VAL A 493 -9.81 -11.70 -34.42
CA VAL A 493 -8.39 -11.57 -34.73
C VAL A 493 -7.60 -12.73 -34.09
N ALA A 494 -7.83 -13.08 -32.83
CA ALA A 494 -7.19 -14.24 -32.21
C ALA A 494 -7.47 -15.52 -33.00
N ALA A 495 -8.73 -15.75 -33.40
CA ALA A 495 -9.09 -16.95 -34.15
C ALA A 495 -8.51 -16.96 -35.58
N ALA A 496 -8.23 -15.82 -36.20
CA ALA A 496 -7.70 -15.73 -37.56
C ALA A 496 -6.18 -15.79 -37.63
N MET A 497 -5.46 -15.37 -36.60
CA MET A 497 -3.99 -15.42 -36.56
C MET A 497 -3.45 -16.86 -36.50
N ASN A 498 -2.18 -17.05 -36.86
CA ASN A 498 -1.61 -18.39 -37.06
C ASN A 498 -0.97 -18.96 -35.79
N ASP A 499 -0.41 -18.10 -34.94
CA ASP A 499 0.40 -18.49 -33.77
C ASP A 499 -0.25 -18.04 -32.45
N THR A 500 -1.55 -17.71 -32.48
CA THR A 500 -2.37 -17.34 -31.31
C THR A 500 -2.98 -18.58 -30.67
N ASP A 501 -3.16 -18.55 -29.38
CA ASP A 501 -3.87 -19.58 -28.61
C ASP A 501 -5.38 -19.56 -28.92
N PRO A 502 -6.10 -20.67 -28.70
CA PRO A 502 -7.52 -20.76 -28.99
C PRO A 502 -8.37 -19.83 -28.13
N VAL A 503 -9.43 -19.30 -28.74
CA VAL A 503 -10.44 -18.51 -28.03
C VAL A 503 -11.39 -19.45 -27.32
N THR A 504 -11.39 -19.45 -25.99
CA THR A 504 -12.20 -20.36 -25.18
C THR A 504 -13.52 -19.74 -24.72
N LYS A 505 -13.59 -18.39 -24.64
CA LYS A 505 -14.78 -17.68 -24.17
C LYS A 505 -14.79 -16.25 -24.62
N VAL A 506 -15.99 -15.75 -24.95
CA VAL A 506 -16.23 -14.31 -25.16
C VAL A 506 -17.46 -13.91 -24.37
N THR A 507 -17.39 -12.80 -23.67
CA THR A 507 -18.53 -12.30 -22.89
C THR A 507 -18.62 -10.77 -22.89
N ILE A 508 -19.84 -10.26 -22.97
CA ILE A 508 -20.16 -8.83 -22.86
C ILE A 508 -20.76 -8.49 -21.48
N LEU A 509 -20.66 -9.41 -20.54
CA LEU A 509 -21.07 -9.16 -19.16
C LEU A 509 -19.96 -8.42 -18.39
N PRO A 510 -20.25 -7.25 -17.82
CA PRO A 510 -19.26 -6.47 -17.11
C PRO A 510 -18.70 -7.20 -15.89
N ARG A 511 -17.37 -7.23 -15.77
CA ARG A 511 -16.65 -7.80 -14.62
C ARG A 511 -15.55 -6.85 -14.13
N GLY A 512 -15.43 -6.68 -12.84
CA GLY A 512 -14.40 -5.79 -12.31
C GLY A 512 -14.44 -4.38 -12.94
N ARG A 513 -13.42 -4.01 -13.69
CA ARG A 513 -13.34 -2.75 -14.47
C ARG A 513 -13.67 -2.94 -15.95
N ALA A 514 -13.68 -4.17 -16.44
CA ALA A 514 -13.94 -4.46 -17.85
C ALA A 514 -15.43 -4.50 -18.14
N LEU A 515 -15.83 -4.02 -19.32
CA LEU A 515 -17.20 -4.05 -19.83
C LEU A 515 -17.55 -5.41 -20.43
N GLY A 516 -16.55 -6.12 -20.94
CA GLY A 516 -16.56 -7.48 -21.42
C GLY A 516 -15.18 -8.10 -21.29
N TYR A 517 -14.98 -9.32 -21.74
CA TYR A 517 -13.65 -9.89 -21.94
C TYR A 517 -13.65 -11.07 -22.89
N THR A 518 -12.54 -11.23 -23.59
CA THR A 518 -12.26 -12.34 -24.49
C THR A 518 -11.14 -13.18 -23.87
N ALA A 519 -11.42 -14.45 -23.60
CA ALA A 519 -10.45 -15.39 -23.05
C ALA A 519 -9.74 -16.15 -24.17
N VAL A 520 -8.46 -15.91 -24.31
CA VAL A 520 -7.52 -16.65 -25.17
C VAL A 520 -6.61 -17.41 -24.23
N MET A 521 -6.62 -18.74 -24.27
CA MET A 521 -5.91 -19.56 -23.30
C MET A 521 -4.95 -20.51 -24.01
N PRO A 522 -3.68 -20.57 -23.56
CA PRO A 522 -2.72 -21.54 -24.07
C PRO A 522 -3.17 -22.95 -23.74
N THR A 523 -2.98 -23.86 -24.69
CA THR A 523 -3.24 -25.30 -24.50
C THR A 523 -2.13 -26.01 -23.78
N GLU A 524 -0.93 -25.43 -23.75
CA GLU A 524 0.28 -25.99 -23.14
C GLU A 524 1.06 -24.87 -22.41
N ASP A 525 1.76 -25.23 -21.37
CA ASP A 525 2.65 -24.28 -20.68
C ASP A 525 3.87 -23.98 -21.55
N ARG A 526 4.21 -22.69 -21.69
CA ARG A 526 5.29 -22.19 -22.54
C ARG A 526 6.31 -21.42 -21.73
N TYR A 527 7.58 -21.74 -21.94
CA TYR A 527 8.70 -21.04 -21.30
C TYR A 527 9.29 -19.92 -22.17
N SER A 528 8.93 -19.85 -23.46
CA SER A 528 9.39 -18.82 -24.38
C SER A 528 8.33 -18.53 -25.43
N MET A 529 8.39 -17.33 -26.00
CA MET A 529 7.52 -16.88 -27.08
C MET A 529 8.34 -16.51 -28.32
N SER A 530 7.89 -16.93 -29.47
CA SER A 530 8.49 -16.54 -30.75
C SER A 530 8.11 -15.10 -31.11
N ARG A 531 8.89 -14.49 -32.00
CA ARG A 531 8.58 -13.17 -32.55
C ARG A 531 7.19 -13.11 -33.17
N ASN A 532 6.78 -14.16 -33.92
CA ASN A 532 5.47 -14.22 -34.55
C ASN A 532 4.33 -14.31 -33.52
N GLN A 533 4.51 -15.06 -32.43
CA GLN A 533 3.55 -15.12 -31.33
C GLN A 533 3.34 -13.76 -30.66
N LEU A 534 4.42 -12.99 -30.46
CA LEU A 534 4.33 -11.64 -29.91
C LEU A 534 3.60 -10.68 -30.85
N LEU A 535 3.87 -10.77 -32.17
CA LEU A 535 3.12 -9.99 -33.18
C LEU A 535 1.65 -10.36 -33.21
N ASP A 536 1.32 -11.66 -33.14
CA ASP A 536 -0.07 -12.11 -33.06
C ASP A 536 -0.77 -11.61 -31.81
N GLN A 537 -0.08 -11.60 -30.67
CA GLN A 537 -0.62 -11.00 -29.44
C GLN A 537 -0.88 -9.50 -29.57
N MET A 538 -0.01 -8.77 -30.25
CA MET A 538 -0.22 -7.35 -30.51
C MET A 538 -1.44 -7.14 -31.44
N ALA A 539 -1.55 -7.92 -32.53
CA ALA A 539 -2.70 -7.86 -33.43
C ALA A 539 -4.01 -8.21 -32.71
N TYR A 540 -4.00 -9.25 -31.87
CA TYR A 540 -5.11 -9.58 -30.98
C TYR A 540 -5.48 -8.42 -30.04
N ALA A 541 -4.49 -7.80 -29.38
CA ALA A 541 -4.74 -6.65 -28.50
C ALA A 541 -5.36 -5.47 -29.27
N MET A 542 -4.96 -5.23 -30.52
CA MET A 542 -5.54 -4.16 -31.35
C MET A 542 -6.94 -4.50 -31.91
N GLY A 543 -7.34 -5.78 -31.86
CA GLY A 543 -8.57 -6.28 -32.47
C GLY A 543 -9.85 -5.55 -32.06
N GLY A 544 -10.01 -5.26 -30.76
CA GLY A 544 -11.18 -4.56 -30.23
C GLY A 544 -11.33 -3.15 -30.78
N ARG A 545 -10.25 -2.35 -30.65
CA ARG A 545 -10.20 -0.99 -31.21
C ARG A 545 -10.44 -0.99 -32.72
N THR A 546 -9.77 -1.88 -33.42
CA THR A 546 -9.90 -1.98 -34.88
C THR A 546 -11.32 -2.31 -35.30
N ALA A 547 -12.03 -3.18 -34.55
CA ALA A 547 -13.43 -3.46 -34.82
C ALA A 547 -14.32 -2.22 -34.67
N GLU A 548 -14.08 -1.41 -33.63
CA GLU A 548 -14.79 -0.14 -33.44
C GLU A 548 -14.54 0.82 -34.62
N GLU A 549 -13.29 0.94 -35.08
CA GLU A 549 -12.91 1.82 -36.19
C GLU A 549 -13.57 1.38 -37.52
N VAL A 550 -13.52 0.09 -37.82
CA VAL A 550 -14.09 -0.45 -39.06
C VAL A 550 -15.62 -0.37 -39.10
N VAL A 551 -16.26 -0.56 -37.92
CA VAL A 551 -17.74 -0.68 -37.87
C VAL A 551 -18.43 0.65 -37.61
N PHE A 552 -17.90 1.43 -36.68
CA PHE A 552 -18.53 2.67 -36.20
C PHE A 552 -17.82 3.93 -36.71
N HIS A 553 -16.60 3.82 -37.23
CA HIS A 553 -15.72 4.93 -37.61
C HIS A 553 -15.46 5.95 -36.48
N ASP A 554 -15.68 5.52 -35.22
CA ASP A 554 -15.56 6.34 -34.03
C ASP A 554 -15.14 5.46 -32.85
N PRO A 555 -13.83 5.23 -32.67
CA PRO A 555 -13.31 4.37 -31.61
C PRO A 555 -13.49 4.99 -30.22
N THR A 556 -13.75 4.14 -29.24
CA THR A 556 -13.99 4.56 -27.86
C THR A 556 -12.73 4.54 -27.01
N THR A 557 -12.80 5.14 -25.81
CA THR A 557 -11.72 5.09 -24.81
C THR A 557 -11.55 3.70 -24.17
N GLY A 558 -12.42 2.75 -24.47
CA GLY A 558 -12.40 1.38 -23.92
C GLY A 558 -11.10 0.63 -24.24
N ALA A 559 -10.52 0.90 -25.41
CA ALA A 559 -9.31 0.26 -25.90
C ALA A 559 -7.99 0.75 -25.24
N SER A 560 -8.03 1.65 -24.25
CA SER A 560 -6.81 2.23 -23.67
C SER A 560 -5.83 1.19 -23.11
N ASN A 561 -6.34 0.17 -22.42
CA ASN A 561 -5.54 -0.92 -21.86
C ASN A 561 -4.95 -1.85 -22.96
N ASP A 562 -5.65 -2.02 -24.05
CA ASP A 562 -5.21 -2.86 -25.18
C ASP A 562 -4.09 -2.18 -25.95
N ILE A 563 -4.20 -0.85 -26.15
CA ILE A 563 -3.12 -0.03 -26.70
C ILE A 563 -1.88 -0.08 -25.81
N GLU A 564 -2.06 0.02 -24.47
CA GLU A 564 -0.96 -0.09 -23.51
C GLU A 564 -0.27 -1.46 -23.62
N LYS A 565 -1.02 -2.56 -23.67
CA LYS A 565 -0.48 -3.91 -23.85
C LYS A 565 0.31 -4.05 -25.14
N ALA A 566 -0.28 -3.64 -26.28
CA ALA A 566 0.41 -3.70 -27.57
C ALA A 566 1.70 -2.88 -27.57
N THR A 567 1.67 -1.67 -27.02
CA THR A 567 2.85 -0.80 -26.90
C THR A 567 3.94 -1.41 -26.03
N ASN A 568 3.56 -2.02 -24.88
CA ASN A 568 4.51 -2.66 -23.98
C ASN A 568 5.16 -3.89 -24.64
N ILE A 569 4.42 -4.72 -25.37
CA ILE A 569 4.96 -5.84 -26.12
C ILE A 569 5.95 -5.33 -27.19
N ALA A 570 5.57 -4.30 -27.97
CA ALA A 570 6.45 -3.70 -28.97
C ALA A 570 7.76 -3.17 -28.35
N ARG A 571 7.67 -2.49 -27.21
CA ARG A 571 8.85 -2.02 -26.49
C ARG A 571 9.75 -3.16 -26.03
N GLN A 572 9.19 -4.22 -25.48
CA GLN A 572 9.96 -5.40 -25.06
C GLN A 572 10.62 -6.08 -26.26
N MET A 573 9.94 -6.19 -27.40
CA MET A 573 10.50 -6.73 -28.64
C MET A 573 11.74 -5.95 -29.10
N VAL A 574 11.69 -4.64 -29.00
CA VAL A 574 12.78 -3.75 -29.45
C VAL A 574 13.91 -3.65 -28.42
N LEU A 575 13.55 -3.40 -27.15
CA LEU A 575 14.50 -3.05 -26.08
C LEU A 575 15.13 -4.27 -25.40
N ASP A 576 14.34 -5.34 -25.18
CA ASP A 576 14.77 -6.51 -24.40
C ASP A 576 15.17 -7.69 -25.28
N TYR A 577 14.44 -7.95 -26.37
CA TYR A 577 14.61 -9.16 -27.16
C TYR A 577 15.42 -8.93 -28.44
N GLY A 578 15.72 -7.66 -28.80
CA GLY A 578 16.51 -7.34 -29.98
C GLY A 578 15.83 -7.74 -31.31
N PHE A 579 14.48 -7.67 -31.37
CA PHE A 579 13.71 -8.00 -32.57
C PHE A 579 13.53 -6.78 -33.48
N SER A 580 14.58 -6.01 -33.67
CA SER A 580 14.67 -4.89 -34.61
C SER A 580 15.85 -5.08 -35.55
N GLU A 581 15.62 -4.87 -36.84
CA GLU A 581 16.65 -4.93 -37.88
C GLU A 581 17.62 -3.74 -37.77
N LYS A 582 17.11 -2.54 -37.40
CA LYS A 582 17.91 -1.33 -37.28
C LYS A 582 18.78 -1.29 -36.03
N LEU A 583 18.30 -1.85 -34.92
CA LEU A 583 18.97 -1.82 -33.63
C LEU A 583 19.79 -3.07 -33.35
N GLY A 584 19.54 -4.17 -34.09
CA GLY A 584 20.25 -5.44 -33.95
C GLY A 584 19.91 -6.18 -32.66
N ALA A 585 20.62 -7.29 -32.42
CA ALA A 585 20.43 -8.14 -31.24
C ALA A 585 21.16 -7.56 -30.02
N ILE A 586 20.73 -6.40 -29.56
CA ILE A 586 21.30 -5.67 -28.40
C ILE A 586 20.17 -5.40 -27.41
N LYS A 587 20.45 -5.61 -26.12
CA LYS A 587 19.55 -5.20 -25.03
C LYS A 587 19.73 -3.71 -24.73
N TRP A 588 18.73 -2.91 -25.02
CA TRP A 588 18.73 -1.46 -24.84
C TRP A 588 17.99 -1.01 -23.58
N SER A 589 17.21 -1.90 -22.95
CA SER A 589 16.56 -1.58 -21.69
C SER A 589 17.58 -1.32 -20.60
N ASP A 590 17.33 -0.31 -19.78
CA ASP A 590 18.08 -0.10 -18.56
C ASP A 590 17.65 -1.15 -17.52
N ASP A 591 18.62 -1.74 -16.82
CA ASP A 591 18.31 -2.44 -15.58
C ASP A 591 17.69 -1.38 -14.65
N GLU A 592 16.45 -1.61 -14.17
CA GLU A 592 15.67 -0.70 -13.30
C GLU A 592 16.41 -0.23 -12.03
N GLN A 593 17.70 -0.55 -11.90
CA GLN A 593 18.50 -0.44 -10.68
C GLN A 593 19.36 0.82 -10.58
N SER A 594 19.36 1.70 -11.58
CA SER A 594 20.09 2.97 -11.46
C SER A 594 19.12 4.08 -11.03
N ASP A 595 19.21 4.51 -9.78
CA ASP A 595 18.46 5.66 -9.23
C ASP A 595 18.67 6.99 -9.99
N LEU A 596 19.68 7.04 -10.87
CA LEU A 596 19.88 8.13 -11.82
C LEU A 596 19.17 7.92 -13.15
N GLY A 597 18.56 6.75 -13.37
CA GLY A 597 18.01 6.31 -14.66
C GLY A 597 16.78 7.09 -15.15
N ALA A 598 16.13 7.85 -14.29
CA ALA A 598 14.99 8.67 -14.70
C ALA A 598 15.37 9.89 -15.56
N LEU A 599 16.65 10.24 -15.68
CA LEU A 599 17.10 11.45 -16.37
C LEU A 599 18.17 11.22 -17.46
N THR A 600 18.73 10.01 -17.59
CA THR A 600 19.76 9.74 -18.61
C THR A 600 19.60 8.35 -19.20
N HIS A 601 19.02 8.27 -20.38
CA HIS A 601 19.09 7.04 -21.19
C HIS A 601 20.55 6.71 -21.49
N LYS A 602 20.93 5.43 -21.41
CA LYS A 602 22.30 4.96 -21.75
C LYS A 602 22.61 5.02 -23.25
N TYR A 603 21.64 5.40 -24.08
CA TYR A 603 21.75 5.49 -25.52
C TYR A 603 21.58 6.93 -26.02
N SER A 604 22.09 7.20 -27.22
CA SER A 604 22.05 8.52 -27.83
C SER A 604 20.62 8.94 -28.23
N ALA A 605 20.40 10.24 -28.42
CA ALA A 605 19.13 10.74 -28.92
C ALA A 605 18.74 10.11 -30.28
N HIS A 606 19.73 9.83 -31.14
CA HIS A 606 19.51 9.14 -32.42
C HIS A 606 19.02 7.69 -32.21
N THR A 607 19.58 6.97 -31.24
CA THR A 607 19.12 5.61 -30.90
C THR A 607 17.69 5.66 -30.34
N ALA A 608 17.36 6.67 -29.52
CA ALA A 608 15.99 6.87 -29.02
C ALA A 608 14.98 7.07 -30.15
N GLU A 609 15.31 7.89 -31.13
CA GLU A 609 14.50 8.13 -32.32
C GLU A 609 14.23 6.82 -33.09
N ILE A 610 15.27 6.00 -33.30
CA ILE A 610 15.11 4.69 -33.96
C ILE A 610 14.22 3.74 -33.14
N ILE A 611 14.37 3.74 -31.80
CA ILE A 611 13.51 2.94 -30.92
C ILE A 611 12.05 3.35 -31.08
N ASP A 612 11.76 4.64 -31.07
CA ASP A 612 10.39 5.15 -31.24
C ASP A 612 9.83 4.78 -32.62
N GLU A 613 10.63 4.89 -33.68
CA GLU A 613 10.24 4.46 -35.05
C GLU A 613 9.92 2.95 -35.10
N GLU A 614 10.78 2.09 -34.54
CA GLU A 614 10.59 0.64 -34.58
C GLU A 614 9.38 0.20 -33.73
N VAL A 615 9.17 0.82 -32.56
CA VAL A 615 7.98 0.56 -31.73
C VAL A 615 6.71 0.97 -32.50
N LEU A 616 6.68 2.18 -33.09
CA LEU A 616 5.56 2.63 -33.89
C LEU A 616 5.29 1.68 -35.06
N LYS A 617 6.33 1.27 -35.82
CA LYS A 617 6.23 0.33 -36.95
C LYS A 617 5.60 -0.99 -36.52
N LEU A 618 5.99 -1.56 -35.37
CA LEU A 618 5.42 -2.81 -34.85
C LEU A 618 3.93 -2.67 -34.50
N VAL A 619 3.56 -1.60 -33.80
CA VAL A 619 2.16 -1.34 -33.42
C VAL A 619 1.28 -1.12 -34.66
N GLU A 620 1.75 -0.31 -35.62
CA GLU A 620 1.03 -0.06 -36.87
C GLU A 620 0.89 -1.33 -37.76
N THR A 621 1.93 -2.18 -37.75
CA THR A 621 1.86 -3.48 -38.43
C THR A 621 0.77 -4.35 -37.82
N ALA A 622 0.74 -4.48 -36.49
CA ALA A 622 -0.26 -5.25 -35.76
C ALA A 622 -1.68 -4.69 -35.98
N HIS A 623 -1.82 -3.37 -35.99
CA HIS A 623 -3.09 -2.70 -36.27
C HIS A 623 -3.57 -2.97 -37.69
N THR A 624 -2.65 -2.91 -38.69
CA THR A 624 -2.97 -3.21 -40.09
C THR A 624 -3.36 -4.67 -40.30
N GLU A 625 -2.67 -5.61 -39.64
CA GLU A 625 -3.03 -7.05 -39.67
C GLU A 625 -4.43 -7.28 -39.09
N ALA A 626 -4.73 -6.68 -37.92
CA ALA A 626 -6.07 -6.74 -37.32
C ALA A 626 -7.14 -6.14 -38.26
N TRP A 627 -6.83 -5.01 -38.88
CA TRP A 627 -7.71 -4.35 -39.87
C TRP A 627 -8.06 -5.26 -41.06
N ASN A 628 -7.05 -5.89 -41.66
CA ASN A 628 -7.24 -6.80 -42.79
C ASN A 628 -8.09 -8.01 -42.38
N VAL A 629 -7.77 -8.63 -41.24
CA VAL A 629 -8.53 -9.77 -40.70
C VAL A 629 -10.00 -9.44 -40.49
N ILE A 630 -10.30 -8.28 -39.90
CA ILE A 630 -11.67 -7.86 -39.60
C ILE A 630 -12.43 -7.59 -40.88
N ASN A 631 -11.83 -6.92 -41.88
CA ASN A 631 -12.50 -6.65 -43.17
C ASN A 631 -12.77 -7.93 -43.96
N GLU A 632 -11.81 -8.88 -43.98
CA GLU A 632 -11.95 -10.14 -44.71
C GLU A 632 -12.97 -11.12 -44.08
N ASN A 633 -13.25 -10.95 -42.78
CA ASN A 633 -14.16 -11.81 -42.01
C ASN A 633 -15.31 -11.02 -41.39
N ARG A 634 -15.74 -9.93 -42.00
CA ARG A 634 -16.75 -9.04 -41.44
C ARG A 634 -18.10 -9.72 -41.20
N ASP A 635 -18.50 -10.63 -42.05
CA ASP A 635 -19.71 -11.44 -41.93
C ASP A 635 -19.68 -12.36 -40.71
N ILE A 636 -18.52 -12.93 -40.42
CA ILE A 636 -18.29 -13.76 -39.22
C ILE A 636 -18.33 -12.91 -37.94
N LEU A 637 -17.75 -11.70 -37.99
CA LEU A 637 -17.82 -10.74 -36.87
C LEU A 637 -19.27 -10.37 -36.57
N ASP A 638 -20.04 -10.03 -37.59
CA ASP A 638 -21.45 -9.65 -37.42
C ASP A 638 -22.30 -10.81 -36.87
N GLU A 639 -22.00 -12.06 -37.25
CA GLU A 639 -22.68 -13.24 -36.70
C GLU A 639 -22.29 -13.45 -35.21
N LEU A 640 -21.00 -13.33 -34.89
CA LEU A 640 -20.51 -13.42 -33.52
C LEU A 640 -21.21 -12.39 -32.64
N VAL A 641 -21.30 -11.14 -33.09
CA VAL A 641 -21.95 -10.05 -32.35
C VAL A 641 -23.45 -10.30 -32.19
N ARG A 642 -24.14 -10.80 -33.23
CA ARG A 642 -25.56 -11.17 -33.09
C ARG A 642 -25.79 -12.20 -31.99
N GLN A 643 -24.94 -13.23 -31.94
CA GLN A 643 -25.04 -14.24 -30.90
C GLN A 643 -24.67 -13.71 -29.53
N LEU A 644 -23.64 -12.85 -29.42
CA LEU A 644 -23.28 -12.20 -28.16
C LEU A 644 -24.39 -11.32 -27.58
N LEU A 645 -25.07 -10.53 -28.44
CA LEU A 645 -26.18 -9.69 -28.00
C LEU A 645 -27.40 -10.49 -27.49
N VAL A 646 -27.54 -11.76 -27.91
CA VAL A 646 -28.63 -12.64 -27.46
C VAL A 646 -28.26 -13.47 -26.27
N LYS A 647 -27.04 -14.03 -26.24
CA LYS A 647 -26.59 -15.00 -25.25
C LYS A 647 -25.70 -14.37 -24.14
N GLU A 648 -25.21 -13.15 -24.33
CA GLU A 648 -24.30 -12.41 -23.49
C GLU A 648 -22.92 -13.07 -23.29
N THR A 649 -22.82 -14.38 -23.46
CA THR A 649 -21.59 -15.17 -23.32
C THR A 649 -21.62 -16.31 -24.29
N LEU A 650 -20.50 -16.54 -24.97
CA LEU A 650 -20.28 -17.69 -25.87
C LEU A 650 -19.14 -18.53 -25.36
N ASN A 651 -19.33 -19.86 -25.39
CA ASN A 651 -18.33 -20.84 -24.98
C ASN A 651 -17.52 -21.34 -26.18
N GLU A 652 -16.48 -22.13 -25.91
CA GLU A 652 -15.56 -22.66 -26.90
C GLU A 652 -16.26 -23.42 -28.05
N LYS A 653 -17.27 -24.27 -27.75
CA LYS A 653 -18.02 -25.02 -28.79
C LYS A 653 -18.81 -24.12 -29.69
N GLU A 654 -19.46 -23.10 -29.17
CA GLU A 654 -20.23 -22.12 -29.94
C GLU A 654 -19.30 -21.26 -30.79
N LEU A 655 -18.15 -20.86 -30.24
CA LEU A 655 -17.13 -20.09 -30.96
C LEU A 655 -16.51 -20.91 -32.09
N ALA A 656 -16.18 -22.17 -31.87
CA ALA A 656 -15.65 -23.06 -32.89
C ALA A 656 -16.64 -23.22 -34.08
N ALA A 657 -17.94 -23.26 -33.80
CA ALA A 657 -18.97 -23.32 -34.87
C ALA A 657 -19.03 -22.00 -35.67
N ILE A 658 -18.91 -20.86 -35.04
CA ILE A 658 -18.90 -19.53 -35.67
C ILE A 658 -17.65 -19.37 -36.55
N PHE A 659 -16.49 -19.75 -36.02
CA PHE A 659 -15.20 -19.61 -36.67
C PHE A 659 -14.88 -20.72 -37.69
N ALA A 660 -15.78 -21.68 -37.93
CA ALA A 660 -15.53 -22.81 -38.84
C ALA A 660 -15.08 -22.39 -40.25
N ASN A 661 -15.54 -21.24 -40.76
CA ASN A 661 -15.23 -20.72 -42.06
C ASN A 661 -14.34 -19.47 -42.04
N ILE A 662 -13.61 -19.25 -40.94
CA ILE A 662 -12.75 -18.07 -40.80
C ILE A 662 -11.61 -18.10 -41.83
N LYS A 663 -11.37 -16.98 -42.49
CA LYS A 663 -10.20 -16.80 -43.33
C LYS A 663 -9.01 -16.45 -42.45
N LYS A 664 -8.02 -17.34 -42.45
CA LYS A 664 -6.79 -17.14 -41.70
C LYS A 664 -5.95 -16.02 -42.26
N ALA A 665 -5.23 -15.29 -41.42
CA ALA A 665 -4.24 -14.32 -41.81
C ALA A 665 -3.13 -15.00 -42.67
N PRO A 666 -2.55 -14.30 -43.66
CA PRO A 666 -1.43 -14.83 -44.42
C PRO A 666 -0.27 -15.13 -43.51
N LYS A 667 0.49 -16.18 -43.81
CA LYS A 667 1.75 -16.43 -43.08
C LYS A 667 2.73 -15.28 -43.34
N ARG A 668 3.36 -14.80 -42.31
CA ARG A 668 4.40 -13.78 -42.42
C ARG A 668 5.60 -14.31 -43.15
N GLU A 669 6.29 -13.42 -43.86
CA GLU A 669 7.59 -13.72 -44.47
C GLU A 669 8.64 -14.10 -43.39
N VAL A 670 9.66 -14.86 -43.82
CA VAL A 670 10.78 -15.22 -42.96
C VAL A 670 11.50 -13.96 -42.51
N TRP A 671 11.56 -13.75 -41.20
CA TRP A 671 12.28 -12.60 -40.65
C TRP A 671 13.77 -12.91 -40.54
N LEU A 672 14.56 -12.15 -41.26
CA LEU A 672 16.02 -12.12 -41.13
C LEU A 672 16.41 -10.89 -40.35
N SER A 673 17.23 -11.03 -39.32
CA SER A 673 17.65 -9.89 -38.48
C SER A 673 18.55 -8.89 -39.22
N ASP A 674 18.92 -9.18 -40.46
CA ASP A 674 19.65 -8.33 -41.42
C ASP A 674 19.38 -8.92 -42.79
N GLU A 675 18.95 -8.12 -43.78
CA GLU A 675 18.69 -8.53 -45.16
C GLU A 675 19.88 -9.21 -45.85
N LYS A 676 21.09 -8.94 -45.38
CA LYS A 676 22.34 -9.54 -45.92
C LYS A 676 22.62 -10.97 -45.42
N ARG A 677 21.84 -11.45 -44.47
CA ARG A 677 22.03 -12.80 -43.93
C ARG A 677 21.35 -13.81 -44.84
N PRO A 678 22.03 -14.86 -45.25
CA PRO A 678 21.42 -15.90 -46.08
C PRO A 678 20.38 -16.69 -45.27
N ASP A 679 19.24 -16.98 -45.90
CA ASP A 679 18.31 -17.95 -45.36
C ASP A 679 18.87 -19.37 -45.51
N SER A 680 18.40 -20.27 -44.67
CA SER A 680 18.81 -21.69 -44.69
C SER A 680 17.64 -22.56 -45.15
N ASP A 681 17.81 -23.23 -46.28
CA ASP A 681 16.85 -24.19 -46.83
C ASP A 681 16.86 -25.55 -46.10
N ILE A 682 17.74 -25.74 -45.10
CA ILE A 682 17.86 -26.99 -44.36
C ILE A 682 16.79 -27.01 -43.26
N PRO A 683 15.82 -27.95 -43.29
CA PRO A 683 14.80 -28.02 -42.25
C PRO A 683 15.39 -28.43 -40.89
N PRO A 684 14.74 -28.05 -39.78
CA PRO A 684 15.17 -28.48 -38.47
C PRO A 684 15.11 -30.00 -38.31
N VAL A 685 15.94 -30.55 -37.42
CA VAL A 685 15.94 -31.99 -37.13
C VAL A 685 14.58 -32.42 -36.58
N PRO A 686 13.97 -33.50 -37.13
CA PRO A 686 12.67 -33.95 -36.65
C PRO A 686 12.73 -34.43 -35.19
N ILE A 687 11.68 -34.15 -34.43
CA ILE A 687 11.55 -34.62 -33.05
C ILE A 687 11.52 -36.15 -33.03
N PRO A 688 12.37 -36.83 -32.24
CA PRO A 688 12.38 -38.30 -32.16
C PRO A 688 11.03 -38.83 -31.70
N ASP A 689 10.60 -39.94 -32.31
CA ASP A 689 9.29 -40.56 -32.04
C ASP A 689 9.14 -40.99 -30.57
N LYS A 690 10.23 -41.30 -29.88
CA LYS A 690 10.20 -41.62 -28.44
C LYS A 690 9.76 -40.38 -27.60
N LEU A 691 10.17 -39.19 -27.99
CA LEU A 691 9.75 -37.96 -27.30
C LEU A 691 8.30 -37.59 -27.65
N LYS A 692 7.87 -37.82 -28.89
CA LYS A 692 6.46 -37.65 -29.28
C LYS A 692 5.52 -38.56 -28.49
N GLN A 693 5.93 -39.84 -28.31
CA GLN A 693 5.18 -40.82 -27.52
C GLN A 693 5.10 -40.45 -26.04
N SER A 694 6.20 -39.98 -25.44
CA SER A 694 6.22 -39.55 -24.03
C SER A 694 5.37 -38.27 -23.81
N ALA A 695 5.22 -37.43 -24.84
CA ALA A 695 4.38 -36.21 -24.79
C ALA A 695 2.91 -36.48 -25.19
N GLY A 696 2.50 -37.76 -25.44
CA GLY A 696 1.13 -38.09 -25.86
C GLY A 696 0.80 -37.64 -27.29
N LEU A 697 1.78 -37.17 -28.05
CA LEU A 697 1.65 -36.72 -29.44
C LEU A 697 1.83 -37.89 -30.41
N THR A 698 1.00 -38.93 -30.27
CA THR A 698 0.88 -40.00 -31.29
C THR A 698 -0.16 -39.55 -32.31
N ASN A 699 0.24 -39.55 -33.61
CA ASN A 699 -0.66 -39.36 -34.75
C ASN A 699 -1.87 -40.27 -34.76
#